data_84638e1a095bd9eff7bad88755ababb9
#
_entry.id   84638e1a095bd9eff7bad88755ababb9
#
_cell.length_a   1.000
_cell.length_b   1.000
_cell.length_c   1.000
_cell.angle_alpha   90.00
_cell.angle_beta   90.00
_cell.angle_gamma   90.00
#
_symmetry.space_group_name_H-M   'P 1'
#
loop_
_entity.id
_entity.type
_entity.pdbx_description
1 polymer ?
#
loop_
_entity_poly.entity_id
_entity_poly.type
_entity_poly.pdbx_seq_one_letter_code
_entity_poly.pdbx_strand_id
1 'polypeptide(L)'
;MHPFRHILLWLALLGPCAAAASGRGGEIDTLVTVEDVRITVRSLKEARTPIDSPVAVSHFGREEAERQRIATLRDLSALVPNLHVPDYGSRMTSSVYVRGLGARIDQPVLGLLVDDIPVMNKDAYDFDVTDILGIEVLRGPQSTLYGRNTMGGVMRIRTRSPLDGEGVRAGVEYGNGNTLRARASGYFRATPRFGIGAAGYYTASDGFFRNAYDGSPCDRERSGGGSLKLQGRFGRTEIRNTLRFSRTDQGGYPYASVRTGLIACNDPCAYERTSLTEGLTVRHDGGRIALESVTSYQYLDDRMTLDQDFRPESYFTLVQDRREHALTQEFVLRSSGPGRYRWLVGAFGFYKRMRMQAPVTFGEQGIRELIVDNVRDHTGYAPVFYHDEFPLESDFENPVCGAALYHESSLELGRWQLTAGLRVEHERARLDYRSSTLYPCRIQQNEIAPFAIDGRLKRRFTEWMPRFSVLVHAGRTRMNTLYLSAAKGFKAGGFNTQMFSDVLQNVLMEKMGAAFDRGYDPDRVVGYDPEESWNYELGGHLHLAKGDLQIDWALFWIDCRNQQLTVFPEGRTTGRMMTNAGRTRSLGGELSATARPWPRLTLQAAYGYTRAEFRRFRSGDDDFSGKRVPYAPEHTLSARVRYEIPVRGRLLERIVPSVDLQAVGPIRWNEANTLVQPLYQLTGLSVRFEQRHYALDLWCRNLTGTRYDTFYFLSVGEEFVQRGR
;
A
#
# COMPACT_ATOMS: atom_id res chain seq x y z
N MET A 1 -1.89 -35.61 -23.17
CA MET A 1 -3.35 -35.88 -23.15
C MET A 1 -3.68 -36.68 -21.91
N HIS A 2 -4.59 -36.20 -21.10
CA HIS A 2 -5.19 -36.66 -19.85
C HIS A 2 -4.59 -36.23 -18.51
N PRO A 3 -4.97 -35.02 -18.03
CA PRO A 3 -5.16 -34.81 -16.61
C PRO A 3 -6.61 -34.47 -16.19
N PHE A 4 -7.56 -34.32 -17.13
CA PHE A 4 -8.94 -33.86 -16.83
C PHE A 4 -9.84 -34.90 -16.13
N ARG A 5 -9.43 -36.17 -16.04
CA ARG A 5 -10.28 -37.25 -15.53
C ARG A 5 -10.30 -37.39 -13.99
N HIS A 6 -9.34 -36.79 -13.29
CA HIS A 6 -9.24 -36.91 -11.84
C HIS A 6 -9.88 -35.74 -11.07
N ILE A 7 -10.14 -34.61 -11.73
CA ILE A 7 -10.74 -33.42 -11.07
C ILE A 7 -12.24 -33.60 -10.85
N LEU A 8 -12.92 -34.31 -11.73
CA LEU A 8 -14.38 -34.58 -11.59
C LEU A 8 -14.71 -35.59 -10.48
N LEU A 9 -13.77 -36.44 -10.05
CA LEU A 9 -14.01 -37.41 -8.97
C LEU A 9 -13.89 -36.81 -7.57
N TRP A 10 -13.17 -35.72 -7.39
CA TRP A 10 -13.02 -35.05 -6.09
C TRP A 10 -14.15 -34.09 -5.77
N LEU A 11 -14.85 -33.57 -6.77
CA LEU A 11 -16.05 -32.74 -6.59
C LEU A 11 -17.28 -33.54 -6.14
N ALA A 12 -17.28 -34.86 -6.31
CA ALA A 12 -18.37 -35.74 -5.88
C ALA A 12 -18.24 -36.21 -4.42
N LEU A 13 -17.12 -35.92 -3.73
CA LEU A 13 -16.88 -36.32 -2.33
C LEU A 13 -17.18 -35.23 -1.30
N LEU A 14 -17.55 -34.04 -1.75
CA LEU A 14 -18.11 -33.00 -0.85
C LEU A 14 -19.62 -33.17 -0.73
N GLY A 15 -20.05 -34.27 -0.13
CA GLY A 15 -21.41 -34.46 0.29
C GLY A 15 -21.83 -33.38 1.30
N PRO A 16 -23.09 -32.91 1.29
CA PRO A 16 -23.52 -31.84 2.15
C PRO A 16 -23.54 -32.28 3.61
N CYS A 17 -22.63 -31.81 4.44
CA CYS A 17 -22.88 -31.72 5.88
C CYS A 17 -23.97 -30.69 6.11
N ALA A 18 -25.22 -31.08 5.91
CA ALA A 18 -26.39 -30.33 6.30
C ALA A 18 -26.56 -30.44 7.81
N ALA A 19 -25.95 -29.55 8.57
CA ALA A 19 -26.38 -29.31 9.93
C ALA A 19 -27.72 -28.55 9.86
N ALA A 20 -28.78 -29.23 10.20
CA ALA A 20 -30.11 -28.67 10.33
C ALA A 20 -30.14 -27.61 11.43
N ALA A 21 -30.18 -26.35 11.06
CA ALA A 21 -30.61 -25.25 11.91
C ALA A 21 -32.05 -24.90 11.53
N SER A 22 -33.00 -25.43 12.27
CA SER A 22 -34.39 -25.01 12.23
C SER A 22 -34.53 -23.61 12.81
N GLY A 23 -34.80 -22.64 11.98
CA GLY A 23 -35.08 -21.25 12.37
C GLY A 23 -36.10 -20.61 11.44
N ARG A 24 -37.29 -20.42 11.95
CA ARG A 24 -38.53 -19.75 11.53
C ARG A 24 -38.43 -18.87 10.26
N GLY A 25 -39.44 -19.11 9.39
CA GLY A 25 -39.70 -18.32 8.18
C GLY A 25 -39.89 -16.83 8.47
N GLY A 26 -39.14 -16.03 7.77
CA GLY A 26 -39.33 -14.61 7.57
C GLY A 26 -39.55 -14.37 6.10
N GLU A 27 -40.55 -13.59 5.80
CA GLU A 27 -41.02 -13.21 4.46
C GLU A 27 -39.88 -12.81 3.51
N ILE A 28 -40.00 -13.25 2.27
CA ILE A 28 -39.14 -12.86 1.17
C ILE A 28 -39.46 -11.39 0.85
N ASP A 29 -38.68 -10.50 1.40
CA ASP A 29 -38.70 -9.09 1.01
C ASP A 29 -37.90 -8.94 -0.28
N THR A 30 -38.62 -8.84 -1.41
CA THR A 30 -38.05 -8.60 -2.75
C THR A 30 -37.71 -7.13 -2.99
N LEU A 31 -37.40 -6.42 -1.96
CA LEU A 31 -36.81 -5.08 -2.03
C LEU A 31 -35.29 -5.23 -1.97
N VAL A 32 -34.65 -5.19 -3.14
CA VAL A 32 -33.26 -4.74 -3.25
C VAL A 32 -33.27 -3.29 -2.79
N THR A 33 -33.39 -3.10 -1.52
CA THR A 33 -33.37 -1.81 -0.89
C THR A 33 -31.95 -1.29 -0.90
N VAL A 34 -31.85 -0.01 -1.08
CA VAL A 34 -30.81 0.98 -0.76
C VAL A 34 -30.01 0.70 0.55
N GLU A 35 -30.04 -0.49 1.10
CA GLU A 35 -29.32 -0.90 2.31
C GLU A 35 -27.81 -0.98 2.14
N ASP A 36 -27.33 -1.20 0.93
CA ASP A 36 -25.87 -1.12 0.64
C ASP A 36 -25.29 0.29 0.84
N VAL A 37 -26.11 1.32 0.82
CA VAL A 37 -25.69 2.71 1.07
C VAL A 37 -25.69 3.06 2.57
N ARG A 38 -26.25 2.23 3.42
CA ARG A 38 -26.36 2.46 4.88
C ARG A 38 -25.40 1.65 5.73
N ILE A 39 -24.40 1.00 5.17
CA ILE A 39 -23.30 0.53 6.01
C ILE A 39 -22.52 1.78 6.44
N THR A 40 -23.02 2.39 7.51
CA THR A 40 -22.27 3.41 8.22
C THR A 40 -21.02 2.72 8.75
N VAL A 41 -19.92 2.82 8.01
CA VAL A 41 -18.62 2.46 8.54
C VAL A 41 -18.37 3.46 9.66
N ARG A 42 -18.79 3.12 10.87
CA ARG A 42 -18.52 3.94 12.05
C ARG A 42 -17.03 3.89 12.29
N SER A 43 -16.32 4.88 11.78
CA SER A 43 -14.94 5.12 12.17
C SER A 43 -14.90 5.51 13.64
N LEU A 44 -13.82 5.12 14.31
CA LEU A 44 -13.45 5.63 15.62
C LEU A 44 -13.46 7.16 15.65
N LYS A 45 -12.99 7.79 14.58
CA LYS A 45 -12.72 9.22 14.48
C LYS A 45 -13.84 10.00 13.78
N GLU A 46 -14.71 9.34 13.02
CA GLU A 46 -15.76 10.00 12.24
C GLU A 46 -17.10 9.31 12.45
N ALA A 47 -18.01 9.98 13.14
CA ALA A 47 -19.39 9.55 13.28
C ALA A 47 -20.26 10.05 12.11
N ARG A 48 -19.71 10.13 10.90
CA ARG A 48 -20.35 10.71 9.72
C ARG A 48 -20.66 9.63 8.70
N THR A 49 -21.69 9.85 7.93
CA THR A 49 -21.91 9.09 6.70
C THR A 49 -20.93 9.57 5.62
N PRO A 50 -20.60 8.79 4.60
CA PRO A 50 -19.78 9.26 3.48
C PRO A 50 -20.29 10.56 2.85
N ILE A 51 -21.62 10.75 2.79
CA ILE A 51 -22.28 11.96 2.26
C ILE A 51 -21.98 13.20 3.10
N ASP A 52 -21.85 13.06 4.42
CA ASP A 52 -21.57 14.17 5.35
C ASP A 52 -20.06 14.43 5.52
N SER A 53 -19.23 13.72 4.77
CA SER A 53 -17.78 13.85 4.86
C SER A 53 -17.27 14.86 3.84
N PRO A 54 -16.59 15.96 4.26
CA PRO A 54 -16.02 16.95 3.36
C PRO A 54 -14.67 16.47 2.78
N VAL A 55 -14.68 15.31 2.10
CA VAL A 55 -13.51 14.68 1.50
C VAL A 55 -13.94 13.71 0.40
N ALA A 56 -13.12 13.54 -0.63
CA ALA A 56 -13.37 12.54 -1.67
C ALA A 56 -13.19 11.12 -1.10
N VAL A 57 -14.23 10.30 -1.21
CA VAL A 57 -14.27 8.93 -0.66
C VAL A 57 -14.59 7.94 -1.79
N SER A 58 -13.88 6.81 -1.82
CA SER A 58 -14.30 5.63 -2.56
C SER A 58 -14.65 4.53 -1.57
N HIS A 59 -15.82 3.93 -1.72
CA HIS A 59 -16.33 2.90 -0.84
C HIS A 59 -16.61 1.61 -1.64
N PHE A 60 -16.12 0.49 -1.12
CA PHE A 60 -16.40 -0.84 -1.64
C PHE A 60 -17.02 -1.67 -0.51
N GLY A 61 -18.30 -1.95 -0.62
CA GLY A 61 -18.98 -2.87 0.27
C GLY A 61 -18.50 -4.31 0.02
N ARG A 62 -18.94 -5.22 0.86
CA ARG A 62 -18.55 -6.63 0.80
C ARG A 62 -18.77 -7.27 -0.56
N GLU A 63 -20.01 -7.19 -1.09
CA GLU A 63 -20.34 -7.78 -2.38
C GLU A 63 -19.52 -7.20 -3.52
N GLU A 64 -19.28 -5.90 -3.47
CA GLU A 64 -18.47 -5.22 -4.47
C GLU A 64 -17.00 -5.68 -4.39
N ALA A 65 -16.44 -5.78 -3.18
CA ALA A 65 -15.09 -6.28 -2.96
C ALA A 65 -14.94 -7.75 -3.46
N GLU A 66 -15.93 -8.61 -3.18
CA GLU A 66 -15.95 -9.99 -3.65
C GLU A 66 -16.04 -10.07 -5.18
N ARG A 67 -16.96 -9.31 -5.79
CA ARG A 67 -17.18 -9.30 -7.25
C ARG A 67 -16.00 -8.70 -8.02
N GLN A 68 -15.32 -7.71 -7.44
CA GLN A 68 -14.11 -7.12 -8.00
C GLN A 68 -12.85 -7.91 -7.65
N ARG A 69 -12.99 -8.97 -6.83
CA ARG A 69 -11.88 -9.81 -6.38
C ARG A 69 -10.77 -9.00 -5.70
N ILE A 70 -11.19 -8.00 -4.90
CA ILE A 70 -10.27 -7.18 -4.11
C ILE A 70 -9.78 -8.02 -2.93
N ALA A 71 -8.51 -8.39 -2.95
CA ALA A 71 -7.85 -9.15 -1.90
C ALA A 71 -6.68 -8.36 -1.30
N THR A 72 -6.00 -7.58 -2.12
CA THR A 72 -4.81 -6.82 -1.76
C THR A 72 -4.99 -5.34 -2.06
N LEU A 73 -4.09 -4.50 -1.52
CA LEU A 73 -4.04 -3.06 -1.82
C LEU A 73 -3.87 -2.81 -3.34
N ARG A 74 -3.10 -3.65 -4.02
CA ARG A 74 -2.82 -3.53 -5.45
C ARG A 74 -4.08 -3.66 -6.31
N ASP A 75 -5.04 -4.49 -5.89
CA ASP A 75 -6.31 -4.67 -6.61
C ASP A 75 -7.16 -3.38 -6.66
N LEU A 76 -6.90 -2.42 -5.75
CA LEU A 76 -7.57 -1.11 -5.74
C LEU A 76 -6.93 -0.09 -6.70
N SER A 77 -5.76 -0.40 -7.24
CA SER A 77 -5.11 0.47 -8.23
C SER A 77 -6.01 0.65 -9.45
N ALA A 78 -6.18 1.86 -9.90
CA ALA A 78 -7.11 2.31 -10.95
C ALA A 78 -8.61 2.14 -10.65
N LEU A 79 -9.03 1.32 -9.67
CA LEU A 79 -10.44 1.27 -9.23
C LEU A 79 -10.81 2.54 -8.45
N VAL A 80 -9.85 3.12 -7.76
CA VAL A 80 -9.98 4.39 -7.04
C VAL A 80 -9.35 5.49 -7.88
N PRO A 81 -10.05 6.59 -8.18
CA PRO A 81 -9.49 7.71 -8.94
C PRO A 81 -8.17 8.22 -8.35
N ASN A 82 -7.17 8.42 -9.19
CA ASN A 82 -5.84 8.92 -8.82
C ASN A 82 -5.09 8.09 -7.77
N LEU A 83 -5.47 6.83 -7.56
CA LEU A 83 -4.71 5.85 -6.79
C LEU A 83 -3.96 4.93 -7.74
N HIS A 84 -2.65 4.83 -7.56
CA HIS A 84 -1.80 3.91 -8.32
C HIS A 84 -0.84 3.17 -7.39
N VAL A 85 -0.85 1.85 -7.49
CA VAL A 85 0.05 0.94 -6.76
C VAL A 85 0.79 0.12 -7.80
N PRO A 86 2.02 0.53 -8.20
CA PRO A 86 2.79 -0.19 -9.21
C PRO A 86 3.18 -1.58 -8.73
N ASP A 87 3.26 -2.52 -9.67
CA ASP A 87 3.77 -3.87 -9.41
C ASP A 87 5.29 -3.88 -9.59
N TYR A 88 6.00 -4.10 -8.50
CA TYR A 88 7.47 -4.25 -8.48
C TYR A 88 7.92 -5.71 -8.54
N GLY A 89 7.03 -6.63 -8.90
CA GLY A 89 7.33 -8.05 -8.97
C GLY A 89 7.51 -8.73 -7.61
N SER A 90 7.11 -8.08 -6.52
CA SER A 90 7.19 -8.59 -5.16
C SER A 90 5.98 -8.18 -4.33
N ARG A 91 5.67 -8.97 -3.28
CA ARG A 91 4.69 -8.60 -2.26
C ARG A 91 5.18 -7.52 -1.30
N MET A 92 6.44 -7.19 -1.33
CA MET A 92 6.95 -6.01 -0.67
C MET A 92 6.33 -4.78 -1.32
N THR A 93 5.47 -4.06 -0.61
CA THR A 93 4.83 -2.86 -1.13
C THR A 93 5.81 -1.70 -1.09
N SER A 94 6.39 -1.37 -2.23
CA SER A 94 7.40 -0.33 -2.27
C SER A 94 6.81 1.07 -2.43
N SER A 95 5.68 1.23 -3.13
CA SER A 95 5.11 2.56 -3.40
C SER A 95 3.60 2.57 -3.51
N VAL A 96 3.01 3.67 -3.07
CA VAL A 96 1.61 4.01 -3.31
C VAL A 96 1.57 5.46 -3.75
N TYR A 97 0.94 5.73 -4.88
CA TYR A 97 0.76 7.07 -5.41
C TYR A 97 -0.70 7.50 -5.30
N VAL A 98 -0.94 8.68 -4.73
CA VAL A 98 -2.27 9.28 -4.63
C VAL A 98 -2.17 10.73 -5.07
N ARG A 99 -2.93 11.11 -6.11
CA ARG A 99 -2.96 12.50 -6.63
C ARG A 99 -1.57 13.04 -6.98
N GLY A 100 -0.67 12.19 -7.49
CA GLY A 100 0.70 12.58 -7.84
C GLY A 100 1.68 12.68 -6.67
N LEU A 101 1.22 12.48 -5.43
CA LEU A 101 2.07 12.32 -4.27
C LEU A 101 2.45 10.84 -4.13
N GLY A 102 3.67 10.56 -3.77
CA GLY A 102 4.18 9.20 -3.57
C GLY A 102 5.68 9.19 -3.42
N ALA A 103 6.21 8.09 -2.93
CA ALA A 103 7.64 7.84 -2.88
C ALA A 103 7.91 6.38 -3.19
N ARG A 104 9.01 6.13 -3.86
CA ARG A 104 9.44 4.77 -4.22
C ARG A 104 9.97 4.00 -3.01
N ILE A 105 10.68 4.68 -2.14
CA ILE A 105 11.35 4.10 -0.97
C ILE A 105 10.80 4.77 0.28
N ASP A 106 10.89 4.06 1.42
CA ASP A 106 10.64 4.51 2.77
C ASP A 106 9.16 4.82 3.10
N GLN A 107 8.82 6.01 3.52
CA GLN A 107 7.51 6.31 4.13
C GLN A 107 6.37 6.38 3.11
N PRO A 108 5.20 5.77 3.37
CA PRO A 108 4.05 5.86 2.47
C PRO A 108 3.36 7.23 2.57
N VAL A 109 2.61 7.58 1.53
CA VAL A 109 1.71 8.75 1.54
C VAL A 109 0.28 8.39 1.92
N LEU A 110 -0.05 7.10 1.91
CA LEU A 110 -1.36 6.54 2.24
C LEU A 110 -1.25 5.73 3.53
N GLY A 111 -2.02 6.10 4.55
CA GLY A 111 -2.15 5.31 5.77
C GLY A 111 -3.08 4.11 5.56
N LEU A 112 -2.76 2.97 6.14
CA LEU A 112 -3.61 1.77 6.12
C LEU A 112 -4.05 1.42 7.54
N LEU A 113 -5.37 1.28 7.72
CA LEU A 113 -5.97 0.76 8.96
C LEU A 113 -6.78 -0.49 8.64
N VAL A 114 -6.63 -1.52 9.46
CA VAL A 114 -7.48 -2.73 9.39
C VAL A 114 -8.14 -2.94 10.75
N ASP A 115 -9.46 -2.84 10.79
CA ASP A 115 -10.26 -2.89 12.03
C ASP A 115 -9.83 -1.82 13.05
N ASP A 116 -9.55 -0.60 12.57
CA ASP A 116 -9.08 0.58 13.33
C ASP A 116 -7.62 0.48 13.84
N ILE A 117 -6.92 -0.61 13.56
CA ILE A 117 -5.50 -0.79 13.92
C ILE A 117 -4.63 -0.24 12.77
N PRO A 118 -3.77 0.76 13.00
CA PRO A 118 -2.87 1.26 11.97
C PRO A 118 -1.79 0.23 11.63
N VAL A 119 -1.50 0.03 10.36
CA VAL A 119 -0.36 -0.78 9.90
C VAL A 119 0.87 0.11 9.88
N MET A 120 1.85 -0.18 10.75
CA MET A 120 2.99 0.69 11.01
C MET A 120 4.13 0.57 10.00
N ASN A 121 4.16 -0.51 9.21
CA ASN A 121 5.16 -0.75 8.17
C ASN A 121 4.50 -0.89 6.80
N LYS A 122 4.89 -0.06 5.83
CA LYS A 122 4.32 -0.07 4.48
C LYS A 122 4.58 -1.38 3.73
N ASP A 123 5.70 -2.05 4.01
CA ASP A 123 6.07 -3.29 3.34
C ASP A 123 5.14 -4.45 3.75
N ALA A 124 4.36 -4.27 4.81
CA ALA A 124 3.27 -5.14 5.23
C ALA A 124 1.90 -4.74 4.67
N TYR A 125 1.78 -3.76 3.77
CA TYR A 125 0.50 -3.33 3.21
C TYR A 125 -0.08 -4.34 2.21
N ASP A 126 0.76 -5.11 1.53
CA ASP A 126 0.32 -6.12 0.57
C ASP A 126 0.15 -7.49 1.25
N PHE A 127 -1.00 -7.68 1.88
CA PHE A 127 -1.43 -8.94 2.47
C PHE A 127 -2.86 -9.28 2.01
N ASP A 128 -3.21 -10.56 1.99
CA ASP A 128 -4.55 -10.99 1.64
C ASP A 128 -5.51 -10.70 2.80
N VAL A 129 -6.52 -9.87 2.56
CA VAL A 129 -7.55 -9.57 3.55
C VAL A 129 -8.70 -10.54 3.35
N THR A 130 -9.02 -11.27 4.39
CA THR A 130 -10.16 -12.20 4.42
C THR A 130 -11.37 -11.56 5.05
N ASP A 131 -12.55 -11.96 4.57
CA ASP A 131 -13.86 -11.60 5.12
C ASP A 131 -14.09 -10.09 5.26
N ILE A 132 -13.78 -9.38 4.20
CA ILE A 132 -13.97 -7.92 4.10
C ILE A 132 -15.46 -7.60 4.24
N LEU A 133 -15.79 -6.68 5.13
CA LEU A 133 -17.12 -6.07 5.26
C LEU A 133 -17.22 -4.77 4.46
N GLY A 134 -16.12 -4.03 4.39
CA GLY A 134 -16.02 -2.80 3.60
C GLY A 134 -14.60 -2.26 3.54
N ILE A 135 -14.31 -1.57 2.44
CA ILE A 135 -13.08 -0.83 2.21
C ILE A 135 -13.47 0.61 1.92
N GLU A 136 -12.80 1.54 2.57
CA GLU A 136 -12.94 2.97 2.31
C GLU A 136 -11.58 3.56 2.02
N VAL A 137 -11.51 4.37 0.96
CA VAL A 137 -10.32 5.13 0.60
C VAL A 137 -10.67 6.61 0.61
N LEU A 138 -10.19 7.31 1.65
CA LEU A 138 -10.31 8.75 1.78
C LEU A 138 -9.10 9.38 1.10
N ARG A 139 -9.32 10.20 0.07
CA ARG A 139 -8.26 10.86 -0.70
C ARG A 139 -8.05 12.29 -0.22
N GLY A 140 -6.82 12.77 -0.36
CA GLY A 140 -6.37 14.03 0.22
C GLY A 140 -5.95 13.90 1.68
N PRO A 141 -5.28 14.89 2.26
CA PRO A 141 -4.67 14.80 3.57
C PRO A 141 -5.65 14.46 4.69
N GLN A 142 -5.34 13.40 5.41
CA GLN A 142 -6.05 12.95 6.60
C GLN A 142 -5.19 13.09 7.87
N SER A 143 -4.08 13.83 7.79
CA SER A 143 -3.07 13.88 8.83
C SER A 143 -3.59 14.49 10.14
N THR A 144 -4.60 15.33 10.11
CA THR A 144 -5.24 15.90 11.32
C THR A 144 -5.81 14.81 12.23
N LEU A 145 -6.46 13.79 11.68
CA LEU A 145 -7.06 12.72 12.47
C LEU A 145 -6.19 11.47 12.55
N TYR A 146 -5.44 11.16 11.49
CA TYR A 146 -4.72 9.88 11.38
C TYR A 146 -3.19 10.02 11.50
N GLY A 147 -2.66 11.26 11.49
CA GLY A 147 -1.26 11.56 11.75
C GLY A 147 -0.34 11.29 10.58
N ARG A 148 0.85 10.83 10.91
CA ARG A 148 1.96 10.59 9.98
C ARG A 148 1.55 9.73 8.78
N ASN A 149 2.20 9.98 7.64
CA ASN A 149 2.10 9.16 6.44
C ASN A 149 0.69 9.05 5.86
N THR A 150 -0.17 10.05 6.09
CA THR A 150 -1.53 10.12 5.57
C THR A 150 -1.75 11.39 4.74
N MET A 151 -0.67 11.88 4.13
CA MET A 151 -0.65 13.09 3.32
C MET A 151 -1.44 12.95 2.02
N GLY A 152 -1.42 11.76 1.40
CA GLY A 152 -2.20 11.44 0.21
C GLY A 152 -3.59 10.91 0.53
N GLY A 153 -3.79 10.35 1.72
CA GLY A 153 -5.05 9.77 2.14
C GLY A 153 -4.96 8.69 3.21
N VAL A 154 -6.09 8.05 3.46
CA VAL A 154 -6.21 6.91 4.36
C VAL A 154 -7.07 5.83 3.71
N MET A 155 -6.62 4.59 3.79
CA MET A 155 -7.40 3.40 3.49
C MET A 155 -7.83 2.73 4.80
N ARG A 156 -9.11 2.42 4.90
CA ARG A 156 -9.69 1.71 6.04
C ARG A 156 -10.35 0.44 5.55
N ILE A 157 -9.93 -0.68 6.10
CA ILE A 157 -10.52 -2.00 5.83
C ILE A 157 -11.22 -2.46 7.10
N ARG A 158 -12.49 -2.80 6.97
CA ARG A 158 -13.26 -3.46 8.02
C ARG A 158 -13.49 -4.90 7.63
N THR A 159 -13.23 -5.79 8.56
CA THR A 159 -13.54 -7.20 8.41
C THR A 159 -14.68 -7.58 9.34
N ARG A 160 -15.37 -8.69 9.06
CA ARG A 160 -16.55 -9.12 9.79
C ARG A 160 -16.27 -9.26 11.29
N SER A 161 -17.25 -8.91 12.09
CA SER A 161 -17.20 -9.02 13.56
C SER A 161 -18.05 -10.18 14.05
N PRO A 162 -17.62 -10.90 15.10
CA PRO A 162 -18.37 -12.05 15.62
C PRO A 162 -19.79 -11.76 16.10
N LEU A 163 -20.04 -10.54 16.58
CA LEU A 163 -21.37 -10.13 17.03
C LEU A 163 -22.26 -9.57 15.91
N ASP A 164 -21.71 -9.31 14.72
CA ASP A 164 -22.48 -8.77 13.57
C ASP A 164 -23.15 -9.88 12.74
N GLY A 165 -22.82 -11.15 12.99
CA GLY A 165 -23.46 -12.27 12.30
C GLY A 165 -22.71 -13.59 12.49
N GLU A 166 -23.42 -14.68 12.31
CA GLU A 166 -22.91 -16.05 12.42
C GLU A 166 -22.80 -16.72 11.05
N GLY A 167 -22.08 -17.82 11.00
CA GLY A 167 -21.99 -18.70 9.83
C GLY A 167 -20.58 -18.93 9.34
N VAL A 168 -20.46 -19.84 8.40
CA VAL A 168 -19.20 -20.25 7.76
C VAL A 168 -19.23 -19.86 6.29
N ARG A 169 -18.07 -19.46 5.78
CA ARG A 169 -17.84 -19.20 4.37
C ARG A 169 -16.54 -19.83 3.94
N ALA A 170 -16.52 -20.36 2.75
CA ALA A 170 -15.31 -20.86 2.12
C ALA A 170 -15.33 -20.53 0.63
N GLY A 171 -14.17 -20.34 0.05
CA GLY A 171 -14.00 -20.08 -1.37
C GLY A 171 -12.67 -20.62 -1.86
N VAL A 172 -12.66 -21.12 -3.09
CA VAL A 172 -11.48 -21.58 -3.80
C VAL A 172 -11.46 -20.93 -5.17
N GLU A 173 -10.30 -20.45 -5.58
CA GLU A 173 -10.03 -19.88 -6.90
C GLU A 173 -8.85 -20.63 -7.51
N TYR A 174 -8.94 -20.95 -8.79
CA TYR A 174 -7.85 -21.55 -9.54
C TYR A 174 -7.69 -20.86 -10.88
N GLY A 175 -6.47 -20.59 -11.30
CA GLY A 175 -6.19 -19.83 -12.53
C GLY A 175 -4.83 -20.12 -13.15
N ASN A 176 -4.47 -19.33 -14.15
CA ASN A 176 -3.21 -19.43 -14.86
C ASN A 176 -2.00 -19.31 -13.91
N GLY A 177 -0.84 -19.85 -14.34
CA GLY A 177 0.35 -19.93 -13.48
C GLY A 177 0.17 -20.89 -12.31
N ASN A 178 -0.73 -21.90 -12.46
CA ASN A 178 -1.10 -22.85 -11.41
C ASN A 178 -1.50 -22.11 -10.10
N THR A 179 -2.16 -20.95 -10.25
CA THR A 179 -2.51 -20.11 -9.11
C THR A 179 -3.72 -20.70 -8.39
N LEU A 180 -3.51 -21.10 -7.14
CA LEU A 180 -4.54 -21.58 -6.23
C LEU A 180 -4.71 -20.55 -5.10
N ARG A 181 -5.95 -20.11 -4.84
CA ARG A 181 -6.30 -19.32 -3.65
C ARG A 181 -7.44 -20.00 -2.92
N ALA A 182 -7.26 -20.25 -1.64
CA ALA A 182 -8.30 -20.79 -0.77
C ALA A 182 -8.53 -19.83 0.39
N ARG A 183 -9.79 -19.62 0.77
CA ARG A 183 -10.18 -18.78 1.89
C ARG A 183 -11.28 -19.45 2.68
N ALA A 184 -11.26 -19.32 3.99
CA ALA A 184 -12.33 -19.78 4.86
C ALA A 184 -12.50 -18.83 6.04
N SER A 185 -13.74 -18.65 6.49
CA SER A 185 -14.05 -17.91 7.71
C SER A 185 -15.24 -18.52 8.42
N GLY A 186 -15.22 -18.44 9.74
CA GLY A 186 -16.30 -18.90 10.60
C GLY A 186 -16.51 -17.96 11.77
N TYR A 187 -17.78 -17.63 12.05
CA TYR A 187 -18.19 -16.75 13.14
C TYR A 187 -19.27 -17.42 13.96
N PHE A 188 -19.03 -17.44 15.26
CA PHE A 188 -19.91 -18.08 16.23
C PHE A 188 -20.21 -17.11 17.36
N ARG A 189 -21.49 -16.97 17.69
CA ARG A 189 -21.98 -16.20 18.82
C ARG A 189 -22.26 -17.15 19.98
N ALA A 190 -21.30 -17.27 20.90
CA ALA A 190 -21.43 -18.16 22.05
C ALA A 190 -22.54 -17.70 23.00
N THR A 191 -22.74 -16.38 23.10
CA THR A 191 -23.88 -15.75 23.84
C THR A 191 -24.30 -14.48 23.10
N PRO A 192 -25.47 -13.87 23.41
CA PRO A 192 -25.83 -12.57 22.84
C PRO A 192 -24.83 -11.45 23.09
N ARG A 193 -23.90 -11.67 24.03
CA ARG A 193 -22.89 -10.67 24.43
C ARG A 193 -21.46 -11.04 24.07
N PHE A 194 -21.19 -12.28 23.64
CA PHE A 194 -19.84 -12.77 23.35
C PHE A 194 -19.82 -13.61 22.09
N GLY A 195 -18.89 -13.29 21.19
CA GLY A 195 -18.68 -13.99 19.94
C GLY A 195 -17.20 -14.23 19.64
N ILE A 196 -16.96 -15.28 18.86
CA ILE A 196 -15.66 -15.71 18.38
C ILE A 196 -15.70 -15.81 16.86
N GLY A 197 -14.69 -15.32 16.18
CA GLY A 197 -14.55 -15.43 14.73
C GLY A 197 -13.13 -15.84 14.35
N ALA A 198 -13.02 -16.69 13.35
CA ALA A 198 -11.74 -17.06 12.75
C ALA A 198 -11.85 -16.97 11.24
N ALA A 199 -10.78 -16.51 10.59
CA ALA A 199 -10.67 -16.49 9.14
C ALA A 199 -9.23 -16.83 8.73
N GLY A 200 -9.07 -17.48 7.56
CA GLY A 200 -7.77 -17.84 7.03
C GLY A 200 -7.76 -17.88 5.51
N TYR A 201 -6.57 -17.81 4.96
CA TYR A 201 -6.33 -17.93 3.52
C TYR A 201 -5.04 -18.70 3.24
N TYR A 202 -4.97 -19.22 2.03
CA TYR A 202 -3.78 -19.79 1.44
C TYR A 202 -3.72 -19.43 -0.05
N THR A 203 -2.57 -18.98 -0.51
CA THR A 203 -2.29 -18.65 -1.91
C THR A 203 -1.03 -19.38 -2.35
N ALA A 204 -1.07 -20.04 -3.49
CA ALA A 204 0.09 -20.65 -4.15
C ALA A 204 0.05 -20.34 -5.64
N SER A 205 1.21 -20.08 -6.24
CA SER A 205 1.37 -19.87 -7.68
C SER A 205 2.75 -20.33 -8.11
N ASP A 206 2.85 -20.95 -9.29
CA ASP A 206 4.12 -21.29 -9.91
C ASP A 206 4.76 -20.11 -10.64
N GLY A 207 4.03 -18.98 -10.72
CA GLY A 207 4.47 -17.75 -11.37
C GLY A 207 4.21 -17.72 -12.88
N PHE A 208 4.62 -16.62 -13.49
CA PHE A 208 4.38 -16.31 -14.91
C PHE A 208 5.67 -16.03 -15.68
N PHE A 209 6.77 -15.78 -14.98
CA PHE A 209 8.04 -15.40 -15.56
C PHE A 209 9.11 -16.46 -15.30
N ARG A 210 10.00 -16.61 -16.26
CA ARG A 210 11.13 -17.55 -16.15
C ARG A 210 12.44 -16.81 -16.33
N ASN A 211 13.42 -17.19 -15.52
CA ASN A 211 14.80 -16.78 -15.65
C ASN A 211 15.43 -17.48 -16.85
N ALA A 212 15.93 -16.73 -17.81
CA ALA A 212 16.59 -17.26 -19.00
C ALA A 212 17.98 -17.84 -18.70
N TYR A 213 18.57 -17.51 -17.54
CA TYR A 213 19.88 -17.98 -17.11
C TYR A 213 19.84 -19.48 -16.76
N ASP A 214 18.85 -19.90 -15.98
CA ASP A 214 18.76 -21.27 -15.44
C ASP A 214 17.42 -21.97 -15.71
N GLY A 215 16.45 -21.29 -16.34
CA GLY A 215 15.10 -21.80 -16.63
C GLY A 215 14.16 -21.85 -15.43
N SER A 216 14.56 -21.37 -14.26
CA SER A 216 13.75 -21.38 -13.03
C SER A 216 12.57 -20.40 -13.09
N PRO A 217 11.48 -20.63 -12.36
CA PRO A 217 10.41 -19.64 -12.22
C PRO A 217 10.87 -18.50 -11.31
N CYS A 218 10.73 -17.24 -11.78
CA CYS A 218 11.15 -16.06 -11.02
C CYS A 218 10.16 -15.67 -9.93
N ASP A 219 8.85 -15.72 -10.22
CA ASP A 219 7.78 -15.10 -9.42
C ASP A 219 6.83 -16.13 -8.80
N ARG A 220 7.36 -17.32 -8.45
CA ARG A 220 6.62 -18.30 -7.65
C ARG A 220 6.19 -17.68 -6.31
N GLU A 221 5.05 -18.11 -5.79
CA GLU A 221 4.54 -17.60 -4.53
C GLU A 221 3.87 -18.68 -3.69
N ARG A 222 4.12 -18.64 -2.38
CA ARG A 222 3.34 -19.34 -1.35
C ARG A 222 3.08 -18.39 -0.20
N SER A 223 1.82 -18.13 0.09
CA SER A 223 1.41 -17.21 1.13
C SER A 223 0.24 -17.81 1.90
N GLY A 224 0.22 -17.58 3.19
CA GLY A 224 -0.87 -18.04 4.03
C GLY A 224 -0.99 -17.19 5.29
N GLY A 225 -2.17 -17.16 5.85
CA GLY A 225 -2.40 -16.40 7.07
C GLY A 225 -3.81 -16.57 7.61
N GLY A 226 -4.05 -15.91 8.72
CA GLY A 226 -5.35 -15.96 9.35
C GLY A 226 -5.54 -14.90 10.43
N SER A 227 -6.76 -14.83 10.92
CA SER A 227 -7.15 -13.96 12.01
C SER A 227 -8.07 -14.67 13.00
N LEU A 228 -7.91 -14.31 14.27
CA LEU A 228 -8.80 -14.71 15.36
C LEU A 228 -9.37 -13.44 15.98
N LYS A 229 -10.69 -13.40 16.18
CA LYS A 229 -11.40 -12.29 16.79
C LYS A 229 -12.23 -12.75 17.97
N LEU A 230 -12.06 -12.06 19.07
CA LEU A 230 -12.90 -12.18 20.26
C LEU A 230 -13.63 -10.87 20.46
N GLN A 231 -14.94 -10.91 20.65
CA GLN A 231 -15.74 -9.70 20.89
C GLN A 231 -16.72 -9.93 22.01
N GLY A 232 -16.69 -9.02 22.99
CA GLY A 232 -17.62 -9.02 24.12
C GLY A 232 -18.33 -7.67 24.25
N ARG A 233 -19.61 -7.69 24.63
CA ARG A 233 -20.41 -6.50 24.93
C ARG A 233 -20.96 -6.57 26.34
N PHE A 234 -20.51 -5.66 27.20
CA PHE A 234 -20.83 -5.59 28.64
C PHE A 234 -21.53 -4.25 28.93
N GLY A 235 -22.87 -4.28 28.86
CA GLY A 235 -23.68 -3.07 28.96
C GLY A 235 -23.33 -2.09 27.81
N ARG A 236 -22.76 -0.94 28.16
CA ARG A 236 -22.36 0.11 27.22
C ARG A 236 -20.90 -0.02 26.75
N THR A 237 -20.19 -1.04 27.20
CA THR A 237 -18.80 -1.28 26.85
C THR A 237 -18.68 -2.44 25.89
N GLU A 238 -17.99 -2.23 24.79
CA GLU A 238 -17.61 -3.25 23.82
C GLU A 238 -16.08 -3.43 23.87
N ILE A 239 -15.64 -4.67 23.94
CA ILE A 239 -14.22 -5.06 23.92
C ILE A 239 -14.02 -6.00 22.73
N ARG A 240 -13.06 -5.70 21.89
CA ARG A 240 -12.68 -6.52 20.74
C ARG A 240 -11.19 -6.77 20.77
N ASN A 241 -10.80 -8.02 20.75
CA ASN A 241 -9.42 -8.45 20.53
C ASN A 241 -9.32 -9.05 19.13
N THR A 242 -8.27 -8.69 18.39
CA THR A 242 -8.02 -9.18 17.03
C THR A 242 -6.55 -9.58 16.93
N LEU A 243 -6.30 -10.86 16.68
CA LEU A 243 -5.00 -11.41 16.35
C LEU A 243 -4.95 -11.72 14.86
N ARG A 244 -3.91 -11.27 14.16
CA ARG A 244 -3.66 -11.58 12.74
C ARG A 244 -2.23 -12.09 12.58
N PHE A 245 -2.08 -13.11 11.75
CA PHE A 245 -0.81 -13.70 11.37
C PHE A 245 -0.78 -13.90 9.87
N SER A 246 0.38 -13.65 9.23
CA SER A 246 0.62 -14.01 7.83
C SER A 246 2.07 -14.39 7.61
N ARG A 247 2.27 -15.33 6.67
CA ARG A 247 3.58 -15.71 6.15
C ARG A 247 3.53 -15.70 4.63
N THR A 248 4.57 -15.14 4.02
CA THR A 248 4.78 -15.10 2.57
C THR A 248 6.18 -15.62 2.27
N ASP A 249 6.29 -16.49 1.28
CA ASP A 249 7.52 -16.95 0.65
C ASP A 249 7.29 -16.83 -0.85
N GLN A 250 8.12 -16.02 -1.51
CA GLN A 250 8.04 -15.85 -2.94
C GLN A 250 9.43 -15.71 -3.56
N GLY A 251 9.53 -16.04 -4.85
CA GLY A 251 10.55 -15.51 -5.71
C GLY A 251 10.35 -14.00 -5.84
N GLY A 252 10.69 -13.43 -6.94
CA GLY A 252 10.33 -12.03 -7.16
C GLY A 252 11.29 -11.34 -8.10
N TYR A 253 10.96 -10.08 -8.32
CA TYR A 253 11.79 -9.16 -9.07
C TYR A 253 12.14 -9.66 -10.49
N PRO A 254 11.14 -10.14 -11.28
CA PRO A 254 11.35 -10.67 -12.64
C PRO A 254 11.56 -9.51 -13.62
N TYR A 255 12.68 -8.81 -13.47
CA TYR A 255 13.00 -7.65 -14.26
C TYR A 255 13.69 -8.06 -15.56
N ALA A 256 13.07 -7.67 -16.68
CA ALA A 256 13.61 -7.92 -18.00
C ALA A 256 14.51 -6.76 -18.43
N SER A 257 15.69 -7.05 -18.98
CA SER A 257 16.52 -6.06 -19.65
C SER A 257 15.75 -5.47 -20.84
N VAL A 258 15.74 -4.14 -20.96
CA VAL A 258 15.10 -3.46 -22.10
C VAL A 258 15.81 -3.82 -23.39
N ARG A 259 17.13 -4.00 -23.37
CA ARG A 259 17.96 -4.35 -24.51
C ARG A 259 17.69 -5.75 -25.06
N THR A 260 17.61 -6.76 -24.20
CA THR A 260 17.45 -8.16 -24.60
C THR A 260 16.00 -8.66 -24.54
N GLY A 261 15.18 -8.01 -23.74
CA GLY A 261 13.82 -8.45 -23.43
C GLY A 261 13.75 -9.68 -22.50
N LEU A 262 14.89 -10.15 -21.98
CA LEU A 262 15.02 -11.35 -21.16
C LEU A 262 15.21 -10.98 -19.68
N ILE A 263 14.76 -11.86 -18.81
CA ILE A 263 15.10 -11.91 -17.40
C ILE A 263 16.26 -12.91 -17.29
N ALA A 264 17.42 -12.48 -16.80
CA ALA A 264 18.62 -13.32 -16.79
C ALA A 264 19.49 -13.01 -15.57
N CYS A 265 18.98 -13.33 -14.40
CA CYS A 265 19.70 -13.17 -13.13
C CYS A 265 20.56 -14.40 -12.85
N ASN A 266 21.86 -14.20 -12.53
CA ASN A 266 22.74 -15.28 -12.11
C ASN A 266 22.51 -15.68 -10.65
N ASP A 267 22.08 -14.73 -9.81
CA ASP A 267 21.80 -14.95 -8.40
C ASP A 267 20.29 -15.02 -8.10
N PRO A 268 19.86 -15.73 -7.04
CA PRO A 268 18.45 -15.86 -6.72
C PRO A 268 17.86 -14.56 -6.17
N CYS A 269 16.65 -14.21 -6.65
CA CYS A 269 15.83 -13.18 -6.08
C CYS A 269 14.69 -13.77 -5.28
N ALA A 270 14.48 -13.30 -4.04
CA ALA A 270 13.44 -13.80 -3.15
C ALA A 270 12.95 -12.75 -2.16
N TYR A 271 11.73 -12.93 -1.67
CA TYR A 271 11.18 -12.17 -0.56
C TYR A 271 10.39 -13.09 0.39
N GLU A 272 10.82 -13.11 1.63
CA GLU A 272 10.15 -13.82 2.71
C GLU A 272 9.64 -12.83 3.75
N ARG A 273 8.46 -13.08 4.31
CA ARG A 273 7.90 -12.24 5.36
C ARG A 273 7.05 -13.04 6.32
N THR A 274 7.23 -12.80 7.61
CA THR A 274 6.33 -13.21 8.68
C THR A 274 5.81 -11.97 9.40
N SER A 275 4.51 -11.84 9.56
CA SER A 275 3.91 -10.74 10.30
C SER A 275 2.89 -11.21 11.32
N LEU A 276 2.89 -10.55 12.48
CA LEU A 276 1.93 -10.74 13.54
C LEU A 276 1.39 -9.36 13.96
N THR A 277 0.08 -9.25 14.08
CA THR A 277 -0.57 -8.05 14.61
C THR A 277 -1.57 -8.46 15.66
N GLU A 278 -1.43 -7.92 16.85
CA GLU A 278 -2.42 -7.99 17.90
C GLU A 278 -3.02 -6.61 18.15
N GLY A 279 -4.35 -6.54 18.31
CA GLY A 279 -5.04 -5.30 18.59
C GLY A 279 -6.18 -5.48 19.58
N LEU A 280 -6.19 -4.65 20.61
CA LEU A 280 -7.26 -4.54 21.58
C LEU A 280 -8.01 -3.23 21.40
N THR A 281 -9.28 -3.30 21.07
CA THR A 281 -10.17 -2.14 20.97
C THR A 281 -11.17 -2.18 22.13
N VAL A 282 -11.24 -1.11 22.88
CA VAL A 282 -12.24 -0.91 23.95
C VAL A 282 -13.06 0.33 23.60
N ARG A 283 -14.37 0.17 23.51
CA ARG A 283 -15.33 1.24 23.22
C ARG A 283 -16.34 1.33 24.33
N HIS A 284 -16.49 2.52 24.93
CA HIS A 284 -17.52 2.79 25.94
C HIS A 284 -18.42 3.94 25.48
N ASP A 285 -19.72 3.69 25.42
CA ASP A 285 -20.73 4.72 25.11
C ASP A 285 -21.40 5.21 26.40
N GLY A 286 -20.93 6.34 26.91
CA GLY A 286 -21.50 7.01 28.10
C GLY A 286 -22.81 7.75 27.83
N GLY A 287 -23.34 7.72 26.61
CA GLY A 287 -24.56 8.40 26.18
C GLY A 287 -24.30 9.79 25.60
N ARG A 288 -23.71 10.70 26.34
CA ARG A 288 -23.31 12.04 25.86
C ARG A 288 -21.89 12.09 25.34
N ILE A 289 -21.05 11.22 25.83
CA ILE A 289 -19.62 11.12 25.51
C ILE A 289 -19.29 9.65 25.27
N ALA A 290 -18.60 9.36 24.20
CA ALA A 290 -18.04 8.06 23.90
C ALA A 290 -16.51 8.10 24.04
N LEU A 291 -15.96 7.07 24.70
CA LEU A 291 -14.53 6.84 24.83
C LEU A 291 -14.14 5.61 24.03
N GLU A 292 -13.07 5.73 23.29
CA GLU A 292 -12.49 4.60 22.55
C GLU A 292 -10.99 4.52 22.83
N SER A 293 -10.50 3.30 22.98
CA SER A 293 -9.08 2.98 23.16
C SER A 293 -8.69 1.89 22.19
N VAL A 294 -7.60 2.11 21.45
CA VAL A 294 -6.99 1.11 20.57
C VAL A 294 -5.54 0.94 20.95
N THR A 295 -5.20 -0.28 21.38
CA THR A 295 -3.82 -0.70 21.65
C THR A 295 -3.43 -1.70 20.57
N SER A 296 -2.25 -1.58 19.96
CA SER A 296 -1.76 -2.63 19.07
C SER A 296 -0.29 -2.92 19.28
N TYR A 297 0.05 -4.20 19.12
CA TYR A 297 1.42 -4.69 18.97
C TYR A 297 1.58 -5.32 17.60
N GLN A 298 2.68 -5.00 16.91
CA GLN A 298 3.00 -5.52 15.59
C GLN A 298 4.43 -6.02 15.56
N TYR A 299 4.60 -7.20 14.97
CA TYR A 299 5.88 -7.82 14.68
C TYR A 299 5.99 -8.08 13.19
N LEU A 300 7.13 -7.73 12.62
CA LEU A 300 7.51 -8.02 11.25
C LEU A 300 8.91 -8.62 11.25
N ASP A 301 9.06 -9.73 10.54
CA ASP A 301 10.33 -10.38 10.23
C ASP A 301 10.33 -10.63 8.72
N ASP A 302 11.19 -9.93 7.99
CA ASP A 302 11.26 -10.08 6.55
C ASP A 302 12.69 -10.11 6.03
N ARG A 303 12.86 -10.87 4.95
CA ARG A 303 14.12 -11.02 4.24
C ARG A 303 13.90 -10.81 2.75
N MET A 304 14.64 -9.86 2.21
CA MET A 304 14.74 -9.60 0.77
C MET A 304 16.13 -10.04 0.30
N THR A 305 16.18 -10.85 -0.74
CA THR A 305 17.42 -11.21 -1.45
C THR A 305 17.27 -10.75 -2.89
N LEU A 306 18.24 -10.01 -3.37
CA LEU A 306 18.27 -9.47 -4.74
C LEU A 306 19.60 -9.76 -5.39
N ASP A 307 19.54 -10.27 -6.62
CA ASP A 307 20.53 -9.99 -7.63
C ASP A 307 20.34 -8.54 -8.05
N GLN A 308 21.18 -7.65 -7.54
CA GLN A 308 20.95 -6.20 -7.65
C GLN A 308 21.30 -5.64 -9.04
N ASP A 309 22.08 -6.35 -9.82
CA ASP A 309 22.43 -5.99 -11.20
C ASP A 309 21.45 -6.59 -12.24
N PHE A 310 20.73 -7.67 -11.88
CA PHE A 310 19.76 -8.38 -12.72
C PHE A 310 20.32 -8.91 -14.04
N ARG A 311 21.60 -9.32 -14.03
CA ARG A 311 22.37 -9.77 -15.19
C ARG A 311 22.88 -11.19 -15.01
N PRO A 312 23.37 -11.83 -16.11
CA PRO A 312 24.07 -13.10 -16.00
C PRO A 312 25.50 -12.99 -15.45
N GLU A 313 26.08 -11.80 -15.42
CA GLU A 313 27.39 -11.50 -14.86
C GLU A 313 27.30 -11.23 -13.35
N SER A 314 28.27 -11.69 -12.55
CA SER A 314 28.27 -11.55 -11.11
C SER A 314 28.83 -10.19 -10.66
N TYR A 315 27.96 -9.16 -10.60
CA TYR A 315 28.36 -7.86 -10.08
C TYR A 315 28.17 -7.74 -8.58
N PHE A 316 26.94 -7.81 -8.08
CA PHE A 316 26.70 -7.77 -6.64
C PHE A 316 25.29 -8.19 -6.24
N THR A 317 25.22 -8.82 -5.08
CA THR A 317 23.96 -9.18 -4.42
C THR A 317 23.67 -8.26 -3.24
N LEU A 318 22.39 -8.08 -2.94
CA LEU A 318 21.90 -7.36 -1.77
C LEU A 318 20.98 -8.26 -0.96
N VAL A 319 21.26 -8.38 0.33
CA VAL A 319 20.34 -9.00 1.29
C VAL A 319 19.87 -7.94 2.27
N GLN A 320 18.60 -7.95 2.63
CA GLN A 320 18.06 -7.17 3.75
C GLN A 320 17.29 -8.12 4.65
N ASP A 321 17.82 -8.39 5.83
CA ASP A 321 17.18 -9.17 6.90
C ASP A 321 16.72 -8.20 7.98
N ARG A 322 15.41 -8.06 8.16
CA ARG A 322 14.83 -7.01 9.00
C ARG A 322 13.85 -7.58 10.00
N ARG A 323 13.97 -7.13 11.26
CA ARG A 323 13.02 -7.39 12.34
C ARG A 323 12.52 -6.09 12.90
N GLU A 324 11.21 -5.94 12.96
CA GLU A 324 10.56 -4.74 13.46
C GLU A 324 9.52 -5.07 14.52
N HIS A 325 9.53 -4.32 15.61
CA HIS A 325 8.51 -4.32 16.64
C HIS A 325 7.88 -2.95 16.70
N ALA A 326 6.55 -2.88 16.73
CA ALA A 326 5.84 -1.63 16.90
C ALA A 326 4.72 -1.77 17.94
N LEU A 327 4.62 -0.80 18.82
CA LEU A 327 3.55 -0.66 19.81
C LEU A 327 2.84 0.66 19.53
N THR A 328 1.51 0.64 19.48
CA THR A 328 0.70 1.85 19.33
C THR A 328 -0.38 1.91 20.38
N GLN A 329 -0.70 3.13 20.85
CA GLN A 329 -1.82 3.42 21.73
C GLN A 329 -2.56 4.65 21.23
N GLU A 330 -3.87 4.54 21.10
CA GLU A 330 -4.74 5.66 20.78
C GLU A 330 -5.90 5.74 21.75
N PHE A 331 -6.21 6.96 22.19
CA PHE A 331 -7.40 7.30 22.95
C PHE A 331 -8.19 8.35 22.19
N VAL A 332 -9.49 8.14 22.04
CA VAL A 332 -10.41 9.09 21.40
C VAL A 332 -11.60 9.32 22.32
N LEU A 333 -11.79 10.56 22.71
CA LEU A 333 -12.97 11.01 23.43
C LEU A 333 -13.80 11.88 22.46
N ARG A 334 -15.08 11.59 22.32
CA ARG A 334 -15.96 12.31 21.40
C ARG A 334 -17.34 12.55 21.96
N SER A 335 -17.98 13.62 21.49
CA SER A 335 -19.41 13.83 21.75
C SER A 335 -20.25 12.71 21.11
N SER A 336 -21.26 12.26 21.83
CA SER A 336 -22.25 11.27 21.40
C SER A 336 -23.64 11.86 21.51
N GLY A 337 -24.55 11.51 20.56
CA GLY A 337 -25.92 12.00 20.57
C GLY A 337 -26.24 13.09 19.52
N PRO A 338 -27.52 13.51 19.45
CA PRO A 338 -28.05 14.36 18.40
C PRO A 338 -27.80 15.87 18.70
N GLY A 339 -26.55 16.33 18.65
CA GLY A 339 -26.21 17.73 18.84
C GLY A 339 -25.80 18.44 17.55
N ARG A 340 -26.05 19.76 17.44
CA ARG A 340 -25.56 20.59 16.34
C ARG A 340 -24.04 20.79 16.42
N TYR A 341 -23.48 20.69 17.62
CA TYR A 341 -22.04 20.79 17.86
C TYR A 341 -21.51 19.40 18.21
N ARG A 342 -20.56 18.95 17.41
CA ARG A 342 -19.84 17.69 17.60
C ARG A 342 -18.35 17.98 17.74
N TRP A 343 -17.72 17.25 18.64
CA TRP A 343 -16.29 17.39 18.86
C TRP A 343 -15.66 16.04 19.16
N LEU A 344 -14.39 15.94 18.87
CA LEU A 344 -13.52 14.89 19.33
C LEU A 344 -12.18 15.45 19.79
N VAL A 345 -11.59 14.77 20.78
CA VAL A 345 -10.21 14.96 21.24
C VAL A 345 -9.55 13.61 21.25
N GLY A 346 -8.34 13.53 20.75
CA GLY A 346 -7.59 12.28 20.75
C GLY A 346 -6.13 12.47 21.13
N ALA A 347 -5.57 11.40 21.66
CA ALA A 347 -4.16 11.25 21.96
C ALA A 347 -3.66 9.97 21.30
N PHE A 348 -2.52 10.05 20.61
CA PHE A 348 -1.86 8.93 19.97
C PHE A 348 -0.40 8.87 20.37
N GLY A 349 0.09 7.66 20.62
CA GLY A 349 1.50 7.42 20.86
C GLY A 349 1.96 6.14 20.21
N PHE A 350 3.22 6.10 19.78
CA PHE A 350 3.82 4.89 19.25
C PHE A 350 5.31 4.78 19.62
N TYR A 351 5.76 3.54 19.66
CA TYR A 351 7.17 3.17 19.70
C TYR A 351 7.41 2.07 18.66
N LYS A 352 8.41 2.28 17.80
CA LYS A 352 8.83 1.35 16.77
C LYS A 352 10.32 1.12 16.85
N ARG A 353 10.78 -0.12 16.80
CA ARG A 353 12.19 -0.49 16.78
C ARG A 353 12.44 -1.47 15.65
N MET A 354 13.26 -1.05 14.71
CA MET A 354 13.71 -1.87 13.60
C MET A 354 15.18 -2.24 13.83
N ARG A 355 15.52 -3.50 13.59
CA ARG A 355 16.88 -3.99 13.40
C ARG A 355 16.99 -4.56 12.00
N MET A 356 18.07 -4.26 11.31
CA MET A 356 18.28 -4.71 9.93
C MET A 356 19.76 -5.03 9.73
N GLN A 357 20.00 -6.20 9.10
CA GLN A 357 21.28 -6.55 8.52
C GLN A 357 21.14 -6.41 7.01
N ALA A 358 22.08 -5.71 6.36
CA ALA A 358 21.99 -5.38 4.95
C ALA A 358 23.36 -5.53 4.26
N PRO A 359 23.90 -6.76 4.15
CA PRO A 359 25.13 -7.01 3.39
C PRO A 359 24.92 -6.75 1.89
N VAL A 360 25.93 -6.13 1.30
CA VAL A 360 26.11 -6.03 -0.16
C VAL A 360 27.38 -6.79 -0.50
N THR A 361 27.27 -7.86 -1.28
CA THR A 361 28.41 -8.69 -1.66
C THR A 361 28.75 -8.45 -3.11
N PHE A 362 29.91 -7.87 -3.38
CA PHE A 362 30.44 -7.74 -4.73
C PHE A 362 30.99 -9.08 -5.18
N GLY A 363 30.58 -9.54 -6.36
CA GLY A 363 31.14 -10.70 -7.05
C GLY A 363 32.34 -10.30 -7.93
N GLU A 364 32.90 -11.27 -8.64
CA GLU A 364 34.12 -11.11 -9.44
C GLU A 364 34.04 -9.93 -10.41
N GLN A 365 32.96 -9.82 -11.19
CA GLN A 365 32.76 -8.73 -12.14
C GLN A 365 32.61 -7.38 -11.44
N GLY A 366 31.87 -7.34 -10.34
CA GLY A 366 31.67 -6.15 -9.53
C GLY A 366 32.97 -5.66 -8.89
N ILE A 367 33.79 -6.56 -8.34
CA ILE A 367 35.12 -6.21 -7.83
C ILE A 367 35.96 -5.60 -8.94
N ARG A 368 36.01 -6.25 -10.12
CA ARG A 368 36.82 -5.83 -11.24
C ARG A 368 36.39 -4.45 -11.77
N GLU A 369 35.13 -4.29 -12.18
CA GLU A 369 34.68 -3.10 -12.90
C GLU A 369 34.28 -1.95 -11.97
N LEU A 370 33.63 -2.23 -10.82
CA LEU A 370 33.14 -1.20 -9.93
C LEU A 370 34.16 -0.74 -8.89
N ILE A 371 35.21 -1.55 -8.62
CA ILE A 371 36.23 -1.20 -7.65
C ILE A 371 37.60 -1.09 -8.29
N VAL A 372 38.14 -2.17 -8.88
CA VAL A 372 39.53 -2.24 -9.36
C VAL A 372 39.79 -1.25 -10.52
N ASP A 373 38.93 -1.26 -11.54
CA ASP A 373 39.07 -0.38 -12.69
C ASP A 373 38.93 1.10 -12.29
N ASN A 374 37.94 1.41 -11.43
CA ASN A 374 37.78 2.77 -10.91
C ASN A 374 39.00 3.25 -10.12
N VAL A 375 39.57 2.42 -9.25
CA VAL A 375 40.77 2.79 -8.48
C VAL A 375 41.97 2.96 -9.43
N ARG A 376 42.16 2.05 -10.40
CA ARG A 376 43.21 2.12 -11.38
C ARG A 376 43.15 3.40 -12.25
N ASP A 377 41.98 3.77 -12.70
CA ASP A 377 41.76 4.96 -13.53
C ASP A 377 42.05 6.25 -12.75
N HIS A 378 41.87 6.29 -11.45
CA HIS A 378 42.17 7.45 -10.62
C HIS A 378 43.58 7.50 -10.05
N THR A 379 44.16 6.34 -9.75
CA THR A 379 45.49 6.28 -9.09
C THR A 379 46.59 5.76 -9.95
N GLY A 380 46.27 5.16 -11.09
CA GLY A 380 47.22 4.42 -11.93
C GLY A 380 47.57 3.03 -11.41
N TYR A 381 47.02 2.58 -10.29
CA TYR A 381 47.32 1.31 -9.66
C TYR A 381 46.09 0.47 -9.45
N ALA A 382 46.14 -0.82 -9.80
CA ALA A 382 45.06 -1.77 -9.59
C ALA A 382 45.16 -2.39 -8.18
N PRO A 383 44.14 -2.32 -7.34
CA PRO A 383 44.09 -3.03 -6.09
C PRO A 383 43.92 -4.55 -6.32
N VAL A 384 44.42 -5.34 -5.36
CA VAL A 384 44.31 -6.81 -5.36
C VAL A 384 43.38 -7.25 -4.25
N PHE A 385 42.37 -7.99 -4.63
CA PHE A 385 41.45 -8.70 -3.74
C PHE A 385 41.87 -10.18 -3.68
N TYR A 386 41.74 -10.80 -2.52
CA TYR A 386 42.21 -12.20 -2.30
C TYR A 386 41.11 -13.20 -2.44
N HIS A 387 39.85 -12.75 -2.64
CA HIS A 387 38.66 -13.56 -2.80
C HIS A 387 37.87 -13.09 -4.02
N ASP A 388 37.13 -13.99 -4.63
CA ASP A 388 36.24 -13.72 -5.76
C ASP A 388 34.95 -12.98 -5.32
N GLU A 389 34.71 -12.90 -3.99
CA GLU A 389 33.63 -12.14 -3.40
C GLU A 389 34.18 -11.14 -2.37
N PHE A 390 33.54 -9.96 -2.28
CA PHE A 390 33.91 -8.93 -1.32
C PHE A 390 32.66 -8.36 -0.65
N PRO A 391 32.28 -8.87 0.55
CA PRO A 391 31.12 -8.40 1.28
C PRO A 391 31.39 -7.11 2.05
N LEU A 392 30.43 -6.20 1.93
CA LEU A 392 30.27 -5.00 2.76
C LEU A 392 29.09 -5.25 3.70
N GLU A 393 29.40 -5.54 4.96
CA GLU A 393 28.39 -5.78 5.98
C GLU A 393 27.84 -4.46 6.53
N SER A 394 26.52 -4.41 6.78
CA SER A 394 25.90 -3.26 7.42
C SER A 394 24.83 -3.71 8.41
N ASP A 395 24.95 -3.25 9.65
CA ASP A 395 24.00 -3.49 10.73
C ASP A 395 23.35 -2.16 11.15
N PHE A 396 22.04 -2.17 11.34
CA PHE A 396 21.26 -1.00 11.69
C PHE A 396 20.31 -1.29 12.87
N GLU A 397 20.21 -0.31 13.76
CA GLU A 397 19.12 -0.24 14.73
C GLU A 397 18.44 1.13 14.64
N ASN A 398 17.15 1.14 14.32
CA ASN A 398 16.37 2.37 14.13
C ASN A 398 15.16 2.39 15.07
N PRO A 399 15.30 2.85 16.32
CA PRO A 399 14.18 3.17 17.19
C PRO A 399 13.56 4.52 16.82
N VAL A 400 12.23 4.52 16.67
CA VAL A 400 11.41 5.71 16.41
C VAL A 400 10.29 5.76 17.42
N CYS A 401 10.06 6.91 18.02
CA CYS A 401 8.90 7.14 18.89
C CYS A 401 8.23 8.46 18.57
N GLY A 402 6.91 8.50 18.75
CA GLY A 402 6.14 9.71 18.52
C GLY A 402 4.93 9.78 19.44
N ALA A 403 4.49 11.02 19.67
CA ALA A 403 3.26 11.32 20.40
C ALA A 403 2.52 12.47 19.72
N ALA A 404 1.20 12.41 19.76
CA ALA A 404 0.36 13.43 19.17
C ALA A 404 -0.89 13.70 20.01
N LEU A 405 -1.33 14.95 19.98
CA LEU A 405 -2.64 15.39 20.46
C LEU A 405 -3.41 15.99 19.30
N TYR A 406 -4.70 15.70 19.20
CA TYR A 406 -5.53 16.25 18.14
C TYR A 406 -6.94 16.55 18.59
N HIS A 407 -7.55 17.50 17.91
CA HIS A 407 -8.93 17.94 18.15
C HIS A 407 -9.61 18.23 16.82
N GLU A 408 -10.89 17.90 16.72
CA GLU A 408 -11.77 18.35 15.64
C GLU A 408 -13.11 18.78 16.23
N SER A 409 -13.60 19.93 15.80
CA SER A 409 -14.93 20.47 16.07
C SER A 409 -15.73 20.60 14.79
N SER A 410 -17.00 20.26 14.83
CA SER A 410 -17.95 20.42 13.73
C SER A 410 -19.24 21.05 14.23
N LEU A 411 -19.68 22.11 13.57
CA LEU A 411 -20.89 22.88 13.90
C LEU A 411 -21.88 22.85 12.74
N GLU A 412 -23.09 22.36 12.99
CA GLU A 412 -24.20 22.37 12.03
C GLU A 412 -25.04 23.63 12.17
N LEU A 413 -25.12 24.46 11.11
CA LEU A 413 -25.89 25.67 11.01
C LEU A 413 -26.90 25.54 9.86
N GLY A 414 -28.06 24.94 10.14
CA GLY A 414 -29.08 24.69 9.15
C GLY A 414 -28.62 23.72 8.05
N ARG A 415 -28.26 24.22 6.87
CA ARG A 415 -27.74 23.44 5.75
C ARG A 415 -26.21 23.41 5.71
N TRP A 416 -25.55 24.22 6.51
CA TRP A 416 -24.12 24.38 6.53
C TRP A 416 -23.51 23.52 7.65
N GLN A 417 -22.40 22.89 7.38
CA GLN A 417 -21.55 22.25 8.38
C GLN A 417 -20.15 22.84 8.29
N LEU A 418 -19.70 23.43 9.38
CA LEU A 418 -18.35 23.98 9.52
C LEU A 418 -17.51 23.01 10.34
N THR A 419 -16.34 22.68 9.86
CA THR A 419 -15.40 21.80 10.59
C THR A 419 -14.04 22.44 10.68
N ALA A 420 -13.45 22.41 11.87
CA ALA A 420 -12.08 22.84 12.13
C ALA A 420 -11.38 21.78 12.99
N GLY A 421 -10.18 21.43 12.62
CA GLY A 421 -9.36 20.47 13.35
C GLY A 421 -7.89 20.87 13.38
N LEU A 422 -7.18 20.38 14.39
CA LEU A 422 -5.76 20.57 14.58
C LEU A 422 -5.15 19.36 15.23
N ARG A 423 -3.99 18.92 14.72
CA ARG A 423 -3.12 17.94 15.35
C ARG A 423 -1.73 18.53 15.53
N VAL A 424 -1.12 18.24 16.65
CA VAL A 424 0.30 18.48 16.92
C VAL A 424 0.93 17.12 17.16
N GLU A 425 1.97 16.82 16.42
CA GLU A 425 2.71 15.56 16.51
C GLU A 425 4.20 15.84 16.70
N HIS A 426 4.80 15.17 17.66
CA HIS A 426 6.25 15.20 17.91
C HIS A 426 6.83 13.82 17.74
N GLU A 427 7.88 13.72 16.93
CA GLU A 427 8.54 12.46 16.60
C GLU A 427 10.04 12.55 16.82
N ARG A 428 10.64 11.46 17.29
CA ARG A 428 12.09 11.29 17.44
C ARG A 428 12.50 9.99 16.78
N ALA A 429 13.47 10.08 15.87
CA ALA A 429 14.10 8.97 15.21
C ALA A 429 15.60 8.94 15.53
N ARG A 430 16.14 7.74 15.73
CA ARG A 430 17.57 7.49 15.93
C ARG A 430 17.99 6.36 15.00
N LEU A 431 19.17 6.47 14.42
CA LEU A 431 19.81 5.40 13.69
C LEU A 431 21.17 5.13 14.32
N ASP A 432 21.34 3.94 14.88
CA ASP A 432 22.66 3.40 15.24
C ASP A 432 23.07 2.50 14.07
N TYR A 433 24.28 2.68 13.55
CA TYR A 433 24.79 1.93 12.42
C TYR A 433 26.21 1.44 12.65
N ARG A 434 26.53 0.31 12.04
CA ARG A 434 27.87 -0.22 11.89
C ARG A 434 28.00 -0.85 10.51
N SER A 435 28.98 -0.39 9.73
CA SER A 435 29.29 -0.99 8.43
C SER A 435 30.77 -1.35 8.39
N SER A 436 31.10 -2.51 7.82
CA SER A 436 32.45 -3.06 7.84
C SER A 436 32.77 -3.86 6.59
N THR A 437 34.06 -3.85 6.20
CA THR A 437 34.61 -4.84 5.28
C THR A 437 35.04 -6.09 6.04
N LEU A 438 34.86 -7.27 5.45
CA LEU A 438 35.26 -8.54 6.11
C LEU A 438 36.66 -8.99 5.68
N TYR A 439 37.06 -8.71 4.47
CA TYR A 439 38.32 -9.21 3.91
C TYR A 439 39.33 -8.08 3.71
N PRO A 440 40.64 -8.40 3.85
CA PRO A 440 41.69 -7.46 3.49
C PRO A 440 41.81 -7.34 1.96
N CYS A 441 42.35 -6.22 1.52
CA CYS A 441 42.77 -6.00 0.12
C CYS A 441 44.09 -5.23 0.10
N ARG A 442 44.77 -5.17 -1.03
CA ARG A 442 46.07 -4.54 -1.15
C ARG A 442 46.09 -3.60 -2.33
N ILE A 443 46.73 -2.43 -2.16
CA ILE A 443 47.07 -1.56 -3.27
C ILE A 443 48.59 -1.29 -3.20
N GLN A 444 49.31 -1.56 -4.29
CA GLN A 444 50.76 -1.53 -4.28
C GLN A 444 51.36 -2.42 -3.18
N GLN A 445 52.11 -1.83 -2.24
CA GLN A 445 52.68 -2.52 -1.07
C GLN A 445 51.86 -2.34 0.21
N ASN A 446 50.80 -1.50 0.15
CA ASN A 446 49.96 -1.20 1.32
C ASN A 446 48.81 -2.20 1.44
N GLU A 447 48.79 -2.97 2.50
CA GLU A 447 47.67 -3.83 2.85
C GLU A 447 46.64 -3.00 3.62
N ILE A 448 45.37 -3.08 3.17
CA ILE A 448 44.23 -2.49 3.83
C ILE A 448 43.54 -3.61 4.60
N ALA A 449 43.76 -3.64 5.93
CA ALA A 449 43.09 -4.58 6.81
C ALA A 449 41.57 -4.30 6.84
N PRO A 450 40.74 -5.28 7.20
CA PRO A 450 39.33 -5.07 7.44
C PRO A 450 39.10 -3.90 8.42
N PHE A 451 38.14 -3.06 8.10
CA PHE A 451 37.80 -1.89 8.92
C PHE A 451 36.30 -1.72 9.04
N ALA A 452 35.87 -0.95 10.02
CA ALA A 452 34.48 -0.62 10.24
C ALA A 452 34.32 0.90 10.43
N ILE A 453 33.15 1.37 10.04
CA ILE A 453 32.61 2.68 10.38
C ILE A 453 31.35 2.46 11.22
N ASP A 454 31.19 3.19 12.29
CA ASP A 454 30.01 3.15 13.13
C ASP A 454 29.64 4.54 13.60
N GLY A 455 28.39 4.70 14.00
CA GLY A 455 27.93 6.00 14.47
C GLY A 455 26.47 6.00 14.88
N ARG A 456 26.02 7.20 15.23
CA ARG A 456 24.66 7.45 15.69
C ARG A 456 24.11 8.74 15.12
N LEU A 457 23.03 8.64 14.35
CA LEU A 457 22.30 9.77 13.81
C LEU A 457 21.00 9.98 14.59
N LYS A 458 20.55 11.24 14.69
CA LYS A 458 19.31 11.60 15.40
C LYS A 458 18.54 12.63 14.60
N ARG A 459 17.21 12.47 14.51
CA ARG A 459 16.28 13.43 13.94
C ARG A 459 15.11 13.68 14.89
N ARG A 460 14.55 14.89 14.85
CA ARG A 460 13.39 15.30 15.64
C ARG A 460 12.51 16.19 14.78
N PHE A 461 11.22 15.92 14.81
CA PHE A 461 10.23 16.66 14.03
C PHE A 461 9.07 17.06 14.92
N THR A 462 8.53 18.25 14.72
CA THR A 462 7.29 18.70 15.36
C THR A 462 6.42 19.31 14.29
N GLU A 463 5.26 18.72 14.06
CA GLU A 463 4.37 19.09 12.97
C GLU A 463 3.01 19.51 13.47
N TRP A 464 2.48 20.56 12.83
CA TRP A 464 1.13 21.10 13.05
C TRP A 464 0.31 20.81 11.80
N MET A 465 -0.82 20.12 11.96
CA MET A 465 -1.66 19.64 10.86
C MET A 465 -3.08 20.19 11.00
N PRO A 466 -3.31 21.45 10.63
CA PRO A 466 -4.64 22.03 10.62
C PRO A 466 -5.49 21.50 9.46
N ARG A 467 -6.81 21.48 9.68
CA ARG A 467 -7.84 21.20 8.68
C ARG A 467 -9.02 22.15 8.88
N PHE A 468 -9.54 22.67 7.78
CA PHE A 468 -10.77 23.45 7.75
C PHE A 468 -11.66 22.96 6.62
N SER A 469 -12.96 22.87 6.85
CA SER A 469 -13.91 22.56 5.80
C SER A 469 -15.27 23.17 6.03
N VAL A 470 -15.94 23.47 4.92
CA VAL A 470 -17.31 23.90 4.85
C VAL A 470 -18.06 22.94 3.97
N LEU A 471 -19.15 22.37 4.45
CA LEU A 471 -20.02 21.49 3.69
C LEU A 471 -21.42 22.08 3.69
N VAL A 472 -22.10 22.05 2.55
CA VAL A 472 -23.48 22.50 2.40
C VAL A 472 -24.35 21.36 1.87
N HIS A 473 -25.46 21.10 2.55
CA HIS A 473 -26.49 20.18 2.08
C HIS A 473 -27.39 20.86 1.06
N ALA A 474 -27.41 20.34 -0.16
CA ALA A 474 -28.24 20.82 -1.25
C ALA A 474 -29.55 20.01 -1.37
N GLY A 475 -30.62 20.66 -1.84
CA GLY A 475 -31.93 20.01 -2.01
C GLY A 475 -32.70 19.82 -0.71
N ARG A 476 -33.87 19.13 -0.81
CA ARG A 476 -34.79 18.89 0.32
C ARG A 476 -34.41 17.66 1.15
N THR A 477 -33.77 16.66 0.53
CA THR A 477 -33.47 15.36 1.13
C THR A 477 -32.15 15.31 1.91
N ARG A 478 -31.34 16.39 1.86
CA ARG A 478 -29.97 16.43 2.42
C ARG A 478 -29.02 15.33 1.87
N MET A 479 -29.39 14.62 0.84
CA MET A 479 -28.58 13.56 0.23
C MET A 479 -27.55 14.10 -0.79
N ASN A 480 -27.62 15.38 -1.12
CA ASN A 480 -26.67 16.04 -2.00
C ASN A 480 -25.84 17.02 -1.18
N THR A 481 -24.53 16.93 -1.32
CA THR A 481 -23.60 17.82 -0.61
C THR A 481 -22.56 18.40 -1.55
N LEU A 482 -22.16 19.64 -1.22
CA LEU A 482 -21.00 20.31 -1.79
C LEU A 482 -20.07 20.68 -0.65
N TYR A 483 -18.78 20.60 -0.85
CA TYR A 483 -17.83 20.98 0.19
C TYR A 483 -16.61 21.71 -0.38
N LEU A 484 -16.02 22.54 0.47
CA LEU A 484 -14.70 23.15 0.28
C LEU A 484 -13.86 22.76 1.49
N SER A 485 -12.63 22.33 1.27
CA SER A 485 -11.71 21.98 2.34
C SER A 485 -10.28 22.46 2.07
N ALA A 486 -9.58 22.75 3.16
CA ALA A 486 -8.14 23.03 3.18
C ALA A 486 -7.52 22.21 4.31
N ALA A 487 -6.51 21.38 4.00
CA ALA A 487 -5.88 20.52 4.97
C ALA A 487 -4.36 20.44 4.73
N LYS A 488 -3.59 20.44 5.82
CA LYS A 488 -2.15 20.18 5.78
C LYS A 488 -1.90 18.67 5.91
N GLY A 489 -1.05 18.14 5.04
CA GLY A 489 -0.54 16.78 5.06
C GLY A 489 0.92 16.74 5.46
N PHE A 490 1.32 15.62 6.04
CA PHE A 490 2.66 15.40 6.55
C PHE A 490 3.11 13.96 6.28
N LYS A 491 4.36 13.80 5.87
CA LYS A 491 5.07 12.54 5.77
C LYS A 491 6.39 12.64 6.53
N ALA A 492 6.67 11.69 7.40
CA ALA A 492 7.82 11.74 8.31
C ALA A 492 9.16 11.73 7.55
N GLY A 493 10.15 12.39 8.10
CA GLY A 493 11.54 12.25 7.72
C GLY A 493 12.14 10.94 8.24
N GLY A 494 13.38 10.66 7.87
CA GLY A 494 14.03 9.41 8.25
C GLY A 494 15.49 9.31 7.84
N PHE A 495 15.93 8.07 7.60
CA PHE A 495 17.31 7.74 7.26
C PHE A 495 17.39 6.79 6.07
N ASN A 496 18.24 7.08 5.11
CA ASN A 496 18.57 6.24 3.95
C ASN A 496 19.54 5.12 4.34
N THR A 497 19.05 4.02 4.87
CA THR A 497 19.90 2.88 5.24
C THR A 497 20.56 2.22 4.02
N GLN A 498 19.97 2.36 2.83
CA GLN A 498 20.52 1.84 1.57
C GLN A 498 21.81 2.54 1.12
N MET A 499 22.11 3.73 1.66
CA MET A 499 23.30 4.48 1.29
C MET A 499 24.59 4.01 2.00
N PHE A 500 24.48 3.14 3.02
CA PHE A 500 25.67 2.79 3.82
C PHE A 500 26.69 1.93 3.08
N SER A 501 26.27 1.11 2.11
CA SER A 501 27.20 0.41 1.22
C SER A 501 28.02 1.40 0.38
N ASP A 502 27.39 2.46 -0.12
CA ASP A 502 28.08 3.52 -0.88
C ASP A 502 29.01 4.35 0.03
N VAL A 503 28.57 4.64 1.27
CA VAL A 503 29.41 5.31 2.27
C VAL A 503 30.66 4.47 2.55
N LEU A 504 30.51 3.19 2.82
CA LEU A 504 31.62 2.29 3.11
C LEU A 504 32.54 2.10 1.90
N GLN A 505 31.96 1.98 0.71
CA GLN A 505 32.72 1.90 -0.54
C GLN A 505 33.57 3.18 -0.77
N ASN A 506 33.02 4.37 -0.50
CA ASN A 506 33.78 5.62 -0.58
C ASN A 506 34.97 5.65 0.39
N VAL A 507 34.77 5.23 1.63
CA VAL A 507 35.86 5.12 2.62
C VAL A 507 36.92 4.12 2.15
N LEU A 508 36.52 3.00 1.56
CA LEU A 508 37.44 2.02 0.97
C LEU A 508 38.26 2.64 -0.16
N MET A 509 37.60 3.36 -1.08
CA MET A 509 38.26 4.07 -2.21
C MET A 509 39.22 5.15 -1.70
N GLU A 510 38.86 5.89 -0.66
CA GLU A 510 39.73 6.88 0.00
C GLU A 510 41.02 6.22 0.54
N LYS A 511 40.86 5.07 1.24
CA LYS A 511 42.02 4.30 1.75
C LYS A 511 42.92 3.79 0.62
N MET A 512 42.39 3.59 -0.58
CA MET A 512 43.13 3.24 -1.80
C MET A 512 43.70 4.46 -2.56
N GLY A 513 43.44 5.68 -2.07
CA GLY A 513 43.89 6.91 -2.70
C GLY A 513 43.01 7.42 -3.85
N ALA A 514 41.87 6.84 -4.08
CA ALA A 514 40.92 7.12 -5.18
C ALA A 514 39.64 7.82 -4.73
N ALA A 515 39.68 8.62 -3.68
CA ALA A 515 38.48 9.29 -3.15
C ALA A 515 37.89 10.30 -4.16
N PHE A 516 36.60 10.14 -4.46
CA PHE A 516 35.86 11.03 -5.36
C PHE A 516 35.33 12.29 -4.67
N ASP A 517 35.03 12.19 -3.38
CA ASP A 517 34.48 13.30 -2.59
C ASP A 517 35.14 13.38 -1.21
N ARG A 518 35.97 14.42 -1.04
CA ARG A 518 36.66 14.71 0.23
C ARG A 518 35.72 15.41 1.21
N GLY A 519 34.75 14.77 1.70
CA GLY A 519 33.85 15.38 2.68
C GLY A 519 32.47 14.73 2.78
N TYR A 520 32.41 13.44 2.50
CA TYR A 520 31.19 12.67 2.63
C TYR A 520 30.72 12.63 4.09
N ASP A 521 29.81 13.55 4.42
CA ASP A 521 29.19 13.62 5.77
C ASP A 521 27.95 12.69 5.77
N PRO A 522 28.01 11.56 6.52
CA PRO A 522 26.88 10.64 6.61
C PRO A 522 25.58 11.31 7.08
N ASP A 523 25.67 12.32 7.95
CA ASP A 523 24.51 13.06 8.44
C ASP A 523 23.75 13.80 7.34
N ARG A 524 24.48 14.31 6.32
CA ARG A 524 23.89 15.05 5.20
C ARG A 524 23.31 14.14 4.14
N VAL A 525 23.92 12.99 3.90
CA VAL A 525 23.55 12.09 2.81
C VAL A 525 22.52 11.06 3.25
N VAL A 526 22.63 10.60 4.50
CA VAL A 526 21.75 9.55 5.02
C VAL A 526 20.44 10.12 5.55
N GLY A 527 20.44 11.31 6.16
CA GLY A 527 19.23 11.90 6.73
C GLY A 527 18.39 12.64 5.71
N TYR A 528 17.05 12.50 5.76
CA TYR A 528 16.13 13.33 4.98
C TYR A 528 15.03 13.91 5.87
N ASP A 529 14.54 15.10 5.47
CA ASP A 529 13.58 15.88 6.24
C ASP A 529 12.12 15.48 5.93
N PRO A 530 11.16 15.87 6.77
CA PRO A 530 9.75 15.70 6.51
C PRO A 530 9.28 16.36 5.22
N GLU A 531 8.31 15.73 4.57
CA GLU A 531 7.58 16.27 3.44
C GLU A 531 6.24 16.83 3.92
N GLU A 532 5.89 18.02 3.48
CA GLU A 532 4.67 18.73 3.84
C GLU A 532 3.85 19.13 2.61
N SER A 533 2.54 19.07 2.71
CA SER A 533 1.66 19.55 1.66
C SER A 533 0.46 20.34 2.20
N TRP A 534 -0.03 21.29 1.42
CA TRP A 534 -1.35 21.88 1.56
C TRP A 534 -2.23 21.43 0.41
N ASN A 535 -3.38 20.85 0.73
CA ASN A 535 -4.40 20.47 -0.23
C ASN A 535 -5.61 21.40 -0.07
N TYR A 536 -6.04 21.98 -1.19
CA TYR A 536 -7.29 22.73 -1.33
C TYR A 536 -8.19 21.92 -2.24
N GLU A 537 -9.41 21.65 -1.79
CA GLU A 537 -10.31 20.74 -2.48
C GLU A 537 -11.73 21.29 -2.51
N LEU A 538 -12.34 21.28 -3.69
CA LEU A 538 -13.76 21.52 -3.92
C LEU A 538 -14.38 20.23 -4.45
N GLY A 539 -15.44 19.75 -3.80
CA GLY A 539 -16.06 18.49 -4.20
C GLY A 539 -17.52 18.38 -3.81
N GLY A 540 -18.11 17.24 -4.10
CA GLY A 540 -19.49 16.99 -3.76
C GLY A 540 -19.93 15.55 -3.96
N HIS A 541 -20.99 15.18 -3.25
CA HIS A 541 -21.67 13.89 -3.31
C HIS A 541 -23.10 14.12 -3.76
N LEU A 542 -23.49 13.54 -4.87
CA LEU A 542 -24.78 13.73 -5.49
C LEU A 542 -25.54 12.41 -5.61
N HIS A 543 -26.75 12.37 -5.08
CA HIS A 543 -27.69 11.26 -5.21
C HIS A 543 -28.91 11.74 -5.97
N LEU A 544 -28.95 11.44 -7.25
CA LEU A 544 -29.97 11.88 -8.22
C LEU A 544 -30.89 10.71 -8.57
N ALA A 545 -31.99 11.00 -9.27
CA ALA A 545 -32.96 9.99 -9.75
C ALA A 545 -33.41 9.01 -8.63
N LYS A 546 -33.73 9.55 -7.44
CA LYS A 546 -34.13 8.76 -6.24
C LYS A 546 -33.05 7.78 -5.73
N GLY A 547 -31.79 7.99 -6.09
CA GLY A 547 -30.66 7.16 -5.69
C GLY A 547 -30.13 6.25 -6.81
N ASP A 548 -30.81 6.19 -7.95
CA ASP A 548 -30.34 5.38 -9.09
C ASP A 548 -29.12 5.95 -9.79
N LEU A 549 -28.77 7.20 -9.53
CA LEU A 549 -27.54 7.84 -10.00
C LEU A 549 -26.81 8.47 -8.84
N GLN A 550 -25.64 7.94 -8.53
CA GLN A 550 -24.72 8.44 -7.50
C GLN A 550 -23.49 8.99 -8.21
N ILE A 551 -23.07 10.21 -7.85
CA ILE A 551 -21.89 10.86 -8.40
C ILE A 551 -21.08 11.47 -7.26
N ASP A 552 -19.82 11.07 -7.17
CA ASP A 552 -18.82 11.68 -6.30
C ASP A 552 -17.77 12.37 -7.18
N TRP A 553 -17.49 13.63 -6.90
CA TRP A 553 -16.51 14.39 -7.66
C TRP A 553 -15.67 15.29 -6.75
N ALA A 554 -14.43 15.54 -7.17
CA ALA A 554 -13.55 16.48 -6.50
C ALA A 554 -12.59 17.14 -7.50
N LEU A 555 -12.29 18.40 -7.25
CA LEU A 555 -11.21 19.16 -7.87
C LEU A 555 -10.22 19.49 -6.76
N PHE A 556 -8.93 19.29 -7.01
CA PHE A 556 -7.90 19.50 -6.00
C PHE A 556 -6.72 20.30 -6.54
N TRP A 557 -6.09 21.03 -5.63
CA TRP A 557 -4.81 21.69 -5.82
C TRP A 557 -3.93 21.44 -4.60
N ILE A 558 -2.77 20.83 -4.82
CA ILE A 558 -1.82 20.46 -3.79
C ILE A 558 -0.51 21.22 -4.04
N ASP A 559 -0.03 21.92 -3.02
CA ASP A 559 1.30 22.52 -2.97
C ASP A 559 2.15 21.73 -1.98
N CYS A 560 3.22 21.10 -2.45
CA CYS A 560 4.07 20.24 -1.66
C CYS A 560 5.48 20.82 -1.56
N ARG A 561 6.06 20.78 -0.36
CA ARG A 561 7.41 21.23 -0.05
C ARG A 561 8.23 20.05 0.44
N ASN A 562 9.53 20.08 0.14
CA ASN A 562 10.48 19.05 0.53
C ASN A 562 10.01 17.64 0.10
N GLN A 563 9.43 17.51 -1.10
CA GLN A 563 8.97 16.21 -1.57
C GLN A 563 10.12 15.20 -1.55
N GLN A 564 9.88 14.07 -0.91
CA GLN A 564 10.84 12.99 -0.82
C GLN A 564 10.83 12.19 -2.13
N LEU A 565 11.93 12.23 -2.84
CA LEU A 565 12.14 11.52 -4.11
C LEU A 565 13.34 10.60 -3.99
N THR A 566 13.32 9.52 -4.77
CA THR A 566 14.44 8.62 -4.92
C THR A 566 15.25 9.03 -6.14
N VAL A 567 16.49 9.42 -5.96
CA VAL A 567 17.44 9.83 -7.01
C VAL A 567 18.72 9.01 -6.94
N PHE A 568 19.52 9.03 -7.99
CA PHE A 568 20.92 8.59 -7.90
C PHE A 568 21.79 9.70 -7.32
N PRO A 569 22.83 9.38 -6.54
CA PRO A 569 23.86 10.34 -6.19
C PRO A 569 24.49 10.93 -7.45
N GLU A 570 24.95 12.19 -7.36
CA GLU A 570 25.53 12.90 -8.49
C GLU A 570 26.68 12.11 -9.14
N GLY A 571 26.61 11.97 -10.47
CA GLY A 571 27.62 11.25 -11.27
C GLY A 571 27.59 9.72 -11.14
N ARG A 572 26.57 9.10 -10.49
CA ARG A 572 26.48 7.66 -10.29
C ARG A 572 25.25 7.05 -10.95
N THR A 573 25.35 5.78 -11.33
CA THR A 573 24.26 4.94 -11.85
C THR A 573 23.87 3.82 -10.87
N THR A 574 24.48 3.82 -9.69
CA THR A 574 24.25 2.88 -8.59
C THR A 574 24.00 3.68 -7.30
N GLY A 575 23.47 3.03 -6.25
CA GLY A 575 23.25 3.65 -4.95
C GLY A 575 22.13 4.69 -4.96
N ARG A 576 20.87 4.24 -4.87
CA ARG A 576 19.72 5.16 -4.83
C ARG A 576 19.52 5.75 -3.44
N MET A 577 19.31 7.05 -3.39
CA MET A 577 19.05 7.76 -2.13
C MET A 577 17.71 8.48 -2.16
N MET A 578 17.09 8.61 -0.99
CA MET A 578 15.99 9.52 -0.76
C MET A 578 16.55 10.93 -0.58
N THR A 579 16.05 11.89 -1.33
CA THR A 579 16.38 13.31 -1.17
C THR A 579 15.10 14.12 -1.07
N ASN A 580 15.20 15.29 -0.47
CA ASN A 580 14.13 16.27 -0.48
C ASN A 580 14.22 17.11 -1.76
N ALA A 581 13.33 16.86 -2.72
CA ALA A 581 13.13 17.75 -3.86
C ALA A 581 12.61 19.10 -3.36
N GLY A 582 12.84 20.17 -4.09
CA GLY A 582 12.45 21.49 -3.65
C GLY A 582 10.95 21.65 -3.44
N ARG A 583 10.20 21.98 -4.48
CA ARG A 583 8.75 22.21 -4.42
C ARG A 583 8.06 21.54 -5.60
N THR A 584 6.95 20.86 -5.31
CA THR A 584 6.10 20.27 -6.35
C THR A 584 4.67 20.80 -6.22
N ARG A 585 3.93 20.71 -7.31
CA ARG A 585 2.53 21.04 -7.36
C ARG A 585 1.77 19.93 -8.06
N SER A 586 0.65 19.52 -7.48
CA SER A 586 -0.29 18.63 -8.13
C SER A 586 -1.66 19.29 -8.23
N LEU A 587 -2.26 19.22 -9.40
CA LEU A 587 -3.63 19.66 -9.62
C LEU A 587 -4.38 18.60 -10.43
N GLY A 588 -5.68 18.47 -10.19
CA GLY A 588 -6.45 17.47 -10.90
C GLY A 588 -7.91 17.43 -10.54
N GLY A 589 -8.57 16.41 -11.09
CA GLY A 589 -9.98 16.16 -10.88
C GLY A 589 -10.27 14.67 -10.75
N GLU A 590 -11.33 14.37 -10.04
CA GLU A 590 -11.81 13.02 -9.76
C GLU A 590 -13.31 12.95 -10.00
N LEU A 591 -13.76 11.86 -10.57
CA LEU A 591 -15.16 11.56 -10.79
C LEU A 591 -15.40 10.08 -10.55
N SER A 592 -16.37 9.75 -9.73
CA SER A 592 -16.90 8.38 -9.59
C SER A 592 -18.40 8.43 -9.79
N ALA A 593 -18.93 7.53 -10.61
CA ALA A 593 -20.34 7.45 -10.88
C ALA A 593 -20.85 6.01 -10.83
N THR A 594 -21.99 5.80 -10.20
CA THR A 594 -22.75 4.55 -10.24
C THR A 594 -24.16 4.86 -10.71
N ALA A 595 -24.59 4.22 -11.80
CA ALA A 595 -25.91 4.41 -12.38
C ALA A 595 -26.65 3.06 -12.50
N ARG A 596 -27.94 3.06 -12.16
CA ARG A 596 -28.86 1.94 -12.35
C ARG A 596 -30.03 2.38 -13.27
N PRO A 597 -29.76 2.56 -14.58
CA PRO A 597 -30.79 3.05 -15.51
C PRO A 597 -31.97 2.10 -15.65
N TRP A 598 -31.76 0.82 -15.37
CA TRP A 598 -32.78 -0.21 -15.29
C TRP A 598 -32.55 -1.10 -14.06
N PRO A 599 -33.57 -1.76 -13.51
CA PRO A 599 -33.47 -2.55 -12.28
C PRO A 599 -32.39 -3.64 -12.28
N ARG A 600 -31.90 -4.04 -13.45
CA ARG A 600 -30.93 -5.15 -13.61
C ARG A 600 -29.60 -4.72 -14.20
N LEU A 601 -29.48 -3.48 -14.62
CA LEU A 601 -28.25 -2.93 -15.20
C LEU A 601 -27.57 -2.00 -14.21
N THR A 602 -26.33 -2.29 -13.91
CA THR A 602 -25.46 -1.41 -13.13
C THR A 602 -24.29 -0.96 -13.97
N LEU A 603 -24.11 0.33 -14.07
CA LEU A 603 -22.98 1.00 -14.71
C LEU A 603 -22.15 1.68 -13.62
N GLN A 604 -20.85 1.44 -13.63
CA GLN A 604 -19.91 2.07 -12.72
C GLN A 604 -18.77 2.68 -13.52
N ALA A 605 -18.33 3.86 -13.16
CA ALA A 605 -17.16 4.51 -13.72
C ALA A 605 -16.42 5.30 -12.66
N ALA A 606 -15.09 5.23 -12.68
CA ALA A 606 -14.23 6.02 -11.84
C ALA A 606 -13.10 6.58 -12.71
N TYR A 607 -12.91 7.89 -12.69
CA TYR A 607 -11.91 8.58 -13.48
C TYR A 607 -11.13 9.57 -12.60
N GLY A 608 -9.81 9.56 -12.74
CA GLY A 608 -8.90 10.50 -12.12
C GLY A 608 -7.96 11.11 -13.14
N TYR A 609 -7.80 12.43 -13.08
CA TYR A 609 -6.77 13.18 -13.78
C TYR A 609 -5.86 13.85 -12.79
N THR A 610 -4.55 13.73 -12.99
CA THR A 610 -3.53 14.36 -12.13
C THR A 610 -2.41 14.95 -12.95
N ARG A 611 -2.15 16.23 -12.74
CA ARG A 611 -0.98 16.92 -13.24
C ARG A 611 -0.05 17.24 -12.07
N ALA A 612 0.91 16.35 -11.78
CA ALA A 612 1.95 16.54 -10.79
C ALA A 612 3.25 16.99 -11.47
N GLU A 613 3.83 18.13 -11.06
CA GLU A 613 5.01 18.71 -11.68
C GLU A 613 5.95 19.34 -10.64
N PHE A 614 7.24 19.30 -10.92
CA PHE A 614 8.25 20.03 -10.16
C PHE A 614 8.10 21.53 -10.38
N ARG A 615 7.93 22.29 -9.31
CA ARG A 615 7.97 23.74 -9.36
C ARG A 615 9.38 24.26 -9.25
N ARG A 616 10.21 23.56 -8.50
CA ARG A 616 11.63 23.81 -8.33
C ARG A 616 12.31 22.50 -7.92
N PHE A 617 13.11 21.95 -8.81
CA PHE A 617 13.95 20.78 -8.52
C PHE A 617 15.20 20.81 -9.39
N ARG A 618 16.37 20.77 -8.75
CA ARG A 618 17.68 20.65 -9.37
C ARG A 618 18.44 19.48 -8.74
N SER A 619 19.15 18.74 -9.56
CA SER A 619 20.05 17.66 -9.14
C SER A 619 21.33 17.79 -9.96
N GLY A 620 22.44 18.13 -9.31
CA GLY A 620 23.64 18.55 -10.02
C GLY A 620 23.39 19.77 -10.90
N ASP A 621 23.83 19.71 -12.13
CA ASP A 621 23.67 20.76 -13.16
C ASP A 621 22.27 20.73 -13.81
N ASP A 622 21.51 19.66 -13.64
CA ASP A 622 20.20 19.48 -14.28
C ASP A 622 19.09 20.23 -13.55
N ASP A 623 18.29 20.96 -14.32
CA ASP A 623 17.05 21.62 -13.83
C ASP A 623 15.81 20.88 -14.36
N PHE A 624 15.12 20.18 -13.46
CA PHE A 624 13.88 19.44 -13.76
C PHE A 624 12.60 20.26 -13.51
N SER A 625 12.71 21.56 -13.23
CA SER A 625 11.56 22.44 -13.03
C SER A 625 10.61 22.40 -14.22
N GLY A 626 9.31 22.25 -13.97
CA GLY A 626 8.26 22.08 -14.98
C GLY A 626 8.08 20.66 -15.52
N LYS A 627 8.99 19.72 -15.21
CA LYS A 627 8.83 18.30 -15.54
C LYS A 627 7.81 17.62 -14.64
N ARG A 628 7.23 16.50 -15.14
CA ARG A 628 6.29 15.67 -14.38
C ARG A 628 6.99 14.87 -13.29
N VAL A 629 6.31 14.70 -12.17
CA VAL A 629 6.78 13.80 -11.10
C VAL A 629 6.77 12.35 -11.61
N PRO A 630 7.86 11.60 -11.46
CA PRO A 630 7.96 10.22 -11.93
C PRO A 630 6.99 9.27 -11.22
N TYR A 631 6.67 8.16 -11.87
CA TYR A 631 5.83 7.04 -11.41
C TYR A 631 4.36 7.39 -11.14
N ALA A 632 3.95 8.64 -11.22
CA ALA A 632 2.57 9.07 -11.05
C ALA A 632 1.85 9.08 -12.41
N PRO A 633 0.79 8.27 -12.63
CA PRO A 633 0.02 8.31 -13.86
C PRO A 633 -0.76 9.61 -13.99
N GLU A 634 -0.89 10.13 -15.22
CA GLU A 634 -1.72 11.31 -15.47
C GLU A 634 -3.20 10.98 -15.45
N HIS A 635 -3.57 9.79 -15.91
CA HIS A 635 -4.96 9.32 -15.98
C HIS A 635 -5.09 7.97 -15.30
N THR A 636 -6.14 7.80 -14.54
CA THR A 636 -6.64 6.52 -14.06
C THR A 636 -8.11 6.41 -14.43
N LEU A 637 -8.50 5.30 -15.04
CA LEU A 637 -9.89 5.04 -15.43
C LEU A 637 -10.25 3.62 -15.06
N SER A 638 -11.42 3.44 -14.51
CA SER A 638 -12.09 2.16 -14.34
C SER A 638 -13.54 2.31 -14.79
N ALA A 639 -14.04 1.39 -15.59
CA ALA A 639 -15.44 1.33 -15.98
C ALA A 639 -15.92 -0.11 -15.91
N ARG A 640 -17.15 -0.32 -15.47
CA ARG A 640 -17.80 -1.63 -15.37
C ARG A 640 -19.23 -1.56 -15.82
N VAL A 641 -19.61 -2.55 -16.61
CA VAL A 641 -21.00 -2.82 -16.98
C VAL A 641 -21.39 -4.17 -16.43
N ARG A 642 -22.47 -4.25 -15.66
CA ARG A 642 -23.01 -5.47 -15.06
C ARG A 642 -24.49 -5.59 -15.36
N TYR A 643 -24.91 -6.79 -15.76
CA TYR A 643 -26.31 -7.10 -16.00
C TYR A 643 -26.75 -8.33 -15.22
N GLU A 644 -27.90 -8.27 -14.54
CA GLU A 644 -28.43 -9.38 -13.72
C GLU A 644 -29.55 -10.11 -14.49
N ILE A 645 -29.34 -11.39 -14.78
CA ILE A 645 -30.30 -12.26 -15.46
C ILE A 645 -30.90 -13.21 -14.40
N PRO A 646 -32.14 -12.99 -13.93
CA PRO A 646 -32.75 -13.91 -12.99
C PRO A 646 -33.11 -15.24 -13.70
N VAL A 647 -32.85 -16.32 -13.01
CA VAL A 647 -33.16 -17.69 -13.48
C VAL A 647 -34.12 -18.35 -12.48
N ARG A 648 -35.16 -18.95 -13.00
CA ARG A 648 -36.12 -19.70 -12.18
C ARG A 648 -35.67 -21.15 -12.07
N GLY A 649 -34.79 -21.45 -11.10
CA GLY A 649 -34.27 -22.80 -10.90
C GLY A 649 -33.79 -23.04 -9.46
N ARG A 650 -33.82 -24.31 -9.01
CA ARG A 650 -33.33 -24.68 -7.67
C ARG A 650 -31.81 -24.58 -7.53
N LEU A 651 -31.08 -24.79 -8.63
CA LEU A 651 -29.61 -24.80 -8.66
C LEU A 651 -29.00 -23.46 -9.04
N LEU A 652 -29.80 -22.53 -9.56
CA LEU A 652 -29.32 -21.25 -10.07
C LEU A 652 -30.45 -20.22 -9.94
N GLU A 653 -30.16 -19.11 -9.30
CA GLU A 653 -31.11 -18.00 -9.12
C GLU A 653 -30.79 -16.82 -10.05
N ARG A 654 -29.47 -16.57 -10.31
CA ARG A 654 -29.02 -15.45 -11.15
C ARG A 654 -27.78 -15.81 -11.95
N ILE A 655 -27.68 -15.23 -13.14
CA ILE A 655 -26.45 -15.16 -13.94
C ILE A 655 -26.09 -13.68 -14.07
N VAL A 656 -24.84 -13.35 -13.74
CA VAL A 656 -24.38 -11.96 -13.71
C VAL A 656 -23.14 -11.80 -14.61
N PRO A 657 -23.31 -11.56 -15.92
CA PRO A 657 -22.19 -11.16 -16.77
C PRO A 657 -21.74 -9.75 -16.42
N SER A 658 -20.42 -9.52 -16.47
CA SER A 658 -19.84 -8.19 -16.38
C SER A 658 -18.62 -8.00 -17.27
N VAL A 659 -18.46 -6.79 -17.77
CA VAL A 659 -17.31 -6.33 -18.55
C VAL A 659 -16.62 -5.22 -17.74
N ASP A 660 -15.32 -5.34 -17.61
CA ASP A 660 -14.48 -4.40 -16.88
C ASP A 660 -13.48 -3.76 -17.83
N LEU A 661 -13.28 -2.47 -17.70
CA LEU A 661 -12.26 -1.70 -18.38
C LEU A 661 -11.41 -0.96 -17.35
N GLN A 662 -10.10 -1.04 -17.47
CA GLN A 662 -9.16 -0.24 -16.70
C GLN A 662 -8.16 0.42 -17.65
N ALA A 663 -7.85 1.70 -17.44
CA ALA A 663 -6.79 2.39 -18.17
C ALA A 663 -5.94 3.22 -17.23
N VAL A 664 -4.64 3.20 -17.45
CA VAL A 664 -3.65 3.90 -16.62
C VAL A 664 -2.58 4.53 -17.49
N GLY A 665 -2.13 5.73 -17.14
CA GLY A 665 -1.02 6.41 -17.81
C GLY A 665 -1.44 7.70 -18.52
N PRO A 666 -0.50 8.35 -19.23
CA PRO A 666 0.91 7.99 -19.33
C PRO A 666 1.65 8.09 -18.00
N ILE A 667 2.72 7.29 -17.83
CA ILE A 667 3.59 7.30 -16.66
C ILE A 667 5.00 7.69 -17.12
N ARG A 668 5.63 8.68 -16.46
CA ARG A 668 7.03 9.00 -16.67
C ARG A 668 7.87 8.23 -15.67
N TRP A 669 8.97 7.65 -16.14
CA TRP A 669 9.82 6.81 -15.31
C TRP A 669 11.04 7.54 -14.72
N ASN A 670 11.40 8.68 -15.28
CA ASN A 670 12.55 9.48 -14.84
C ASN A 670 12.19 10.97 -14.72
N GLU A 671 13.03 11.72 -14.02
CA GLU A 671 12.86 13.14 -13.71
C GLU A 671 12.94 14.00 -14.99
N ALA A 672 13.76 13.59 -15.97
CA ALA A 672 13.89 14.26 -17.26
C ALA A 672 12.65 14.07 -18.17
N ASN A 673 11.76 13.12 -17.83
CA ASN A 673 10.58 12.73 -18.59
C ASN A 673 10.88 12.18 -20.00
N THR A 674 12.06 11.62 -20.20
CA THR A 674 12.48 11.02 -21.47
C THR A 674 11.95 9.60 -21.67
N LEU A 675 11.66 8.92 -20.56
CA LEU A 675 11.17 7.54 -20.52
C LEU A 675 9.70 7.52 -20.11
N VAL A 676 8.84 6.99 -20.96
CA VAL A 676 7.40 7.09 -20.80
C VAL A 676 6.73 5.74 -21.11
N GLN A 677 5.97 5.22 -20.16
CA GLN A 677 4.93 4.22 -20.44
C GLN A 677 3.72 4.96 -21.01
N PRO A 678 3.33 4.72 -22.27
CA PRO A 678 2.08 5.26 -22.79
C PRO A 678 0.86 4.80 -22.01
N LEU A 679 -0.27 5.49 -22.17
CA LEU A 679 -1.52 5.04 -21.60
C LEU A 679 -1.81 3.63 -22.13
N TYR A 680 -2.09 2.69 -21.23
CA TYR A 680 -2.50 1.33 -21.55
C TYR A 680 -3.91 1.03 -21.02
N GLN A 681 -4.55 0.07 -21.64
CA GLN A 681 -5.93 -0.34 -21.33
C GLN A 681 -6.00 -1.84 -21.14
N LEU A 682 -6.69 -2.27 -20.08
CA LEU A 682 -6.96 -3.67 -19.76
C LEU A 682 -8.46 -3.90 -19.80
N THR A 683 -8.87 -4.93 -20.53
CA THR A 683 -10.27 -5.35 -20.61
C THR A 683 -10.44 -6.68 -19.90
N GLY A 684 -11.41 -6.76 -19.01
CA GLY A 684 -11.78 -7.99 -18.31
C GLY A 684 -13.21 -8.41 -18.63
N LEU A 685 -13.45 -9.71 -18.53
CA LEU A 685 -14.77 -10.31 -18.65
C LEU A 685 -15.00 -11.25 -17.48
N SER A 686 -16.19 -11.23 -16.90
CA SER A 686 -16.58 -12.23 -15.91
C SER A 686 -18.05 -12.61 -16.04
N VAL A 687 -18.35 -13.86 -15.65
CA VAL A 687 -19.71 -14.36 -15.52
C VAL A 687 -19.82 -15.06 -14.18
N ARG A 688 -20.73 -14.59 -13.35
CA ARG A 688 -21.03 -15.17 -12.05
C ARG A 688 -22.36 -15.87 -12.07
N PHE A 689 -22.38 -17.12 -11.64
CA PHE A 689 -23.54 -17.96 -11.45
C PHE A 689 -23.85 -18.01 -9.95
N GLU A 690 -24.97 -17.44 -9.55
CA GLU A 690 -25.32 -17.28 -8.13
C GLU A 690 -26.53 -18.12 -7.74
N GLN A 691 -26.39 -18.77 -6.59
CA GLN A 691 -27.46 -19.37 -5.82
C GLN A 691 -27.32 -18.87 -4.36
N ARG A 692 -28.36 -18.89 -3.59
CA ARG A 692 -28.41 -18.35 -2.22
C ARG A 692 -27.21 -18.74 -1.34
N HIS A 693 -26.67 -19.95 -1.52
CA HIS A 693 -25.63 -20.52 -0.65
C HIS A 693 -24.28 -20.67 -1.34
N TYR A 694 -24.19 -20.55 -2.65
CA TYR A 694 -22.94 -20.67 -3.40
C TYR A 694 -22.94 -19.80 -4.66
N ALA A 695 -21.75 -19.51 -5.13
CA ALA A 695 -21.54 -18.85 -6.41
C ALA A 695 -20.34 -19.47 -7.14
N LEU A 696 -20.41 -19.51 -8.46
CA LEU A 696 -19.31 -19.87 -9.34
C LEU A 696 -18.95 -18.67 -10.21
N ASP A 697 -17.71 -18.25 -10.17
CA ASP A 697 -17.19 -17.15 -10.99
C ASP A 697 -16.25 -17.69 -12.08
N LEU A 698 -16.55 -17.37 -13.34
CA LEU A 698 -15.63 -17.52 -14.45
C LEU A 698 -15.15 -16.14 -14.86
N TRP A 699 -13.84 -15.94 -14.99
CA TRP A 699 -13.30 -14.61 -15.26
C TRP A 699 -12.00 -14.65 -16.07
N CYS A 700 -11.76 -13.57 -16.80
CA CYS A 700 -10.54 -13.29 -17.53
C CYS A 700 -10.15 -11.83 -17.30
N ARG A 701 -8.89 -11.54 -16.98
CA ARG A 701 -8.30 -10.20 -16.98
C ARG A 701 -7.39 -10.05 -18.20
N ASN A 702 -7.20 -8.81 -18.64
CA ASN A 702 -6.39 -8.53 -19.83
C ASN A 702 -6.74 -9.40 -21.05
N LEU A 703 -8.03 -9.49 -21.34
CA LEU A 703 -8.59 -10.30 -22.43
C LEU A 703 -7.99 -9.96 -23.81
N THR A 704 -7.59 -8.71 -24.00
CA THR A 704 -6.99 -8.18 -25.22
C THR A 704 -5.50 -8.47 -25.35
N GLY A 705 -4.86 -9.04 -24.32
CA GLY A 705 -3.42 -9.32 -24.31
C GLY A 705 -2.55 -8.05 -24.42
N THR A 706 -3.02 -6.94 -23.85
CA THR A 706 -2.28 -5.67 -23.83
C THR A 706 -0.95 -5.84 -23.11
N ARG A 707 0.14 -5.44 -23.77
CA ARG A 707 1.48 -5.42 -23.19
C ARG A 707 1.75 -4.04 -22.60
N TYR A 708 2.27 -4.00 -21.38
CA TYR A 708 2.59 -2.77 -20.65
C TYR A 708 3.64 -3.06 -19.60
N ASP A 709 4.35 -2.02 -19.17
CA ASP A 709 5.32 -2.10 -18.10
C ASP A 709 4.73 -1.48 -16.83
N THR A 710 4.94 -2.15 -15.70
CA THR A 710 4.44 -1.71 -14.38
C THR A 710 5.49 -0.96 -13.61
N PHE A 711 6.76 -1.15 -13.99
CA PHE A 711 7.90 -0.54 -13.35
C PHE A 711 9.10 -0.48 -14.29
N TYR A 712 9.93 0.56 -14.13
CA TYR A 712 11.17 0.77 -14.86
C TYR A 712 12.25 1.29 -13.90
N PHE A 713 13.49 0.87 -14.12
CA PHE A 713 14.63 1.40 -13.39
C PHE A 713 15.94 1.15 -14.13
N LEU A 714 16.99 1.88 -13.69
CA LEU A 714 18.36 1.74 -14.16
C LEU A 714 19.18 1.01 -13.08
N SER A 715 20.00 0.02 -13.46
CA SER A 715 20.99 -0.63 -12.61
C SER A 715 22.27 -0.90 -13.40
N VAL A 716 23.41 -0.54 -12.85
CA VAL A 716 24.75 -0.73 -13.47
C VAL A 716 24.77 -0.28 -14.95
N GLY A 717 24.14 0.89 -15.24
CA GLY A 717 24.10 1.46 -16.60
C GLY A 717 23.17 0.75 -17.58
N GLU A 718 22.41 -0.28 -17.18
CA GLU A 718 21.43 -0.97 -18.00
C GLU A 718 19.99 -0.71 -17.53
N GLU A 719 19.07 -0.68 -18.48
CA GLU A 719 17.66 -0.40 -18.26
C GLU A 719 16.86 -1.69 -18.08
N PHE A 720 16.00 -1.71 -17.06
CA PHE A 720 15.16 -2.85 -16.71
C PHE A 720 13.70 -2.47 -16.56
N VAL A 721 12.81 -3.38 -16.92
CA VAL A 721 11.37 -3.22 -16.80
C VAL A 721 10.73 -4.43 -16.10
N GLN A 722 9.72 -4.15 -15.28
CA GLN A 722 8.75 -5.16 -14.84
C GLN A 722 7.58 -5.16 -15.82
N ARG A 723 7.33 -6.28 -16.46
CA ARG A 723 6.19 -6.41 -17.38
C ARG A 723 4.91 -6.68 -16.62
N GLY A 724 3.81 -6.07 -17.06
CA GLY A 724 2.47 -6.37 -16.59
C GLY A 724 1.96 -7.73 -17.08
N ARG A 725 0.99 -8.29 -16.34
CA ARG A 725 0.38 -9.61 -16.59
C ARG A 725 -0.97 -9.51 -17.26
#